data_2711ef20fcf97f7fc7a933dbb4ea2d66
#
_entry.id   2711ef20fcf97f7fc7a933dbb4ea2d66
#
_cell.length_a   1.000
_cell.length_b   1.000
_cell.length_c   1.000
_cell.angle_alpha   90.00
_cell.angle_beta   90.00
_cell.angle_gamma   90.00
#
_symmetry.space_group_name_H-M   'P 1'
#
loop_
_entity.id
_entity.type
_entity.pdbx_description
1 polymer ?
#
loop_
_entity_poly.entity_id
_entity_poly.type
_entity_poly.pdbx_seq_one_letter_code
_entity_poly.pdbx_strand_id
1 'polypeptide(L)'
;MSNRLFHIVLGLALLTVSRIVPAQTLPSLPVDSKIQKGTLRCGVAYYMVKNDERKGYADFAVVRRGVAPARADEESLETAYLSRNGIGPRPGGYFRDFDGSTVLHLDRVPVYDANALDSTLLVTFAQVAASSAPEAVIVAGDIDPAEFKKKMDIFSMMVPPHFVENSDGPDYVWEPSVMPSIILRNEPMGDRGIVRVAYSAPRTPQEQMNTAQALVVGILSREFQTIAVRRISRNLRDAGIPYGRLDFSYLNSTETGGDEEYAVEVQTDRDHLEAAMKTISGTLAGMDEFGVPVEEFTDAKQVMMAEMLPRGSAPLTNRQYVERCVSHFLYGANLAPYSEETKLFARKNLPDSTETRLFNQFSSSLLNQLSNLTLEYRARLDTLDEDNALFQYNLAYLYGSTFKESKDYSWQRDTSGLEVDCPKVKLKETKPEPVSGGVLWTFSNGMRVVYKQVPGRRTFQYSLLMGRGLSGVDGLLEGEGGYFGDMLSLYDAGGLSAAGFRDHLAVNGISMNPQVALTYTSIQGEAPSSKLPTLLKALLALANGRTVNRGEFDVSLRNSKWAREPVDNRLYAMMYPGFNYSTKKYSTGLNPGTQAKAAQFYESLFSRMNDGMLILVGDVDEATVRRVLLRYLGGFRTQRGTASRKSVRYQPRPGTVTKTEKGGRKGVYVRLDAEYPLSGINYAAAEVAVEALRRQLVRALDGTGMSVEITSGFHTYPQERFWMFLSCEGGTDLDAVREGIQKAAKSTLSAKDLNAFKAAALAGMNQELAEPETMVEALVARYGIGKDLVTHYKESVNGVTAARITEMLSALAAGSTAEIVIE
;
A
#
# COMPACT_ATOMS: atom_id res chain seq x y z
N MET A 1 -27.08 -7.80 -16.39
CA MET A 1 -27.10 -9.25 -16.07
C MET A 1 -28.26 -9.52 -15.14
N SER A 2 -29.06 -10.54 -15.38
CA SER A 2 -30.24 -10.79 -14.55
C SER A 2 -29.83 -11.42 -13.22
N ASN A 3 -30.64 -11.20 -12.14
CA ASN A 3 -30.45 -11.84 -10.84
C ASN A 3 -30.27 -13.36 -10.92
N ARG A 4 -30.86 -14.01 -11.94
CA ARG A 4 -30.70 -15.45 -12.17
C ARG A 4 -29.25 -15.83 -12.49
N LEU A 5 -28.52 -14.98 -13.20
CA LEU A 5 -27.11 -15.25 -13.56
C LEU A 5 -26.18 -15.19 -12.32
N PHE A 6 -26.45 -14.26 -11.41
CA PHE A 6 -25.72 -14.17 -10.15
C PHE A 6 -25.96 -15.41 -9.25
N HIS A 7 -27.18 -15.89 -9.16
CA HIS A 7 -27.50 -17.11 -8.42
C HIS A 7 -26.83 -18.36 -9.01
N ILE A 8 -26.75 -18.42 -10.34
CA ILE A 8 -26.07 -19.51 -11.07
C ILE A 8 -24.57 -19.44 -10.83
N VAL A 9 -23.96 -18.26 -10.93
CA VAL A 9 -22.51 -18.06 -10.74
C VAL A 9 -22.12 -18.35 -9.29
N LEU A 10 -22.90 -17.89 -8.32
CA LEU A 10 -22.62 -18.14 -6.90
C LEU A 10 -22.83 -19.63 -6.55
N GLY A 11 -23.87 -20.27 -7.09
CA GLY A 11 -24.08 -21.71 -6.97
C GLY A 11 -22.97 -22.54 -7.60
N LEU A 12 -22.42 -22.08 -8.74
CA LEU A 12 -21.32 -22.75 -9.46
C LEU A 12 -19.97 -22.54 -8.76
N ALA A 13 -19.71 -21.35 -8.19
CA ALA A 13 -18.51 -21.12 -7.38
C ALA A 13 -18.42 -22.06 -6.17
N LEU A 14 -19.57 -22.39 -5.55
CA LEU A 14 -19.65 -23.36 -4.47
C LEU A 14 -19.51 -24.81 -4.92
N LEU A 15 -19.81 -25.11 -6.20
CA LEU A 15 -19.74 -26.45 -6.78
C LEU A 15 -18.36 -26.79 -7.36
N THR A 16 -17.50 -25.83 -7.59
CA THR A 16 -16.10 -26.06 -8.04
C THR A 16 -15.20 -26.58 -6.93
N VAL A 17 -15.60 -26.40 -5.67
CA VAL A 17 -14.96 -27.08 -4.53
C VAL A 17 -15.44 -28.53 -4.45
N SER A 18 -16.58 -28.87 -5.03
CA SER A 18 -17.06 -30.25 -5.16
C SER A 18 -17.14 -30.63 -6.66
N ARG A 19 -16.34 -31.58 -7.06
CA ARG A 19 -15.96 -32.08 -8.40
C ARG A 19 -17.04 -32.47 -9.42
N ILE A 20 -18.26 -31.96 -9.44
CA ILE A 20 -19.27 -32.41 -10.42
C ILE A 20 -20.23 -31.31 -10.85
N VAL A 21 -19.90 -30.56 -11.90
CA VAL A 21 -20.94 -29.91 -12.72
C VAL A 21 -20.44 -29.79 -14.16
N PRO A 22 -21.26 -30.18 -15.19
CA PRO A 22 -20.90 -29.94 -16.58
C PRO A 22 -20.83 -28.44 -16.86
N ALA A 23 -19.81 -28.03 -17.59
CA ALA A 23 -19.49 -26.67 -17.93
C ALA A 23 -20.68 -25.95 -18.61
N GLN A 24 -21.49 -25.24 -17.85
CA GLN A 24 -22.23 -24.14 -18.44
C GLN A 24 -21.25 -23.03 -18.74
N THR A 25 -21.14 -22.61 -19.97
CA THR A 25 -20.28 -21.48 -20.40
C THR A 25 -20.77 -20.21 -19.68
N LEU A 26 -20.02 -19.83 -18.65
CA LEU A 26 -20.26 -18.57 -17.97
C LEU A 26 -19.89 -17.42 -18.90
N PRO A 27 -20.63 -16.30 -18.88
CA PRO A 27 -20.28 -15.14 -19.69
C PRO A 27 -18.90 -14.60 -19.26
N SER A 28 -18.06 -14.37 -20.25
CA SER A 28 -16.77 -13.73 -20.03
C SER A 28 -16.95 -12.30 -19.52
N LEU A 29 -16.01 -11.85 -18.69
CA LEU A 29 -15.93 -10.48 -18.23
C LEU A 29 -15.55 -9.53 -19.37
N PRO A 30 -16.03 -8.28 -19.36
CA PRO A 30 -15.59 -7.30 -20.36
C PRO A 30 -14.10 -6.95 -20.11
N VAL A 31 -13.31 -6.93 -21.17
CA VAL A 31 -11.94 -6.40 -21.10
C VAL A 31 -11.99 -4.90 -20.88
N ASP A 32 -11.09 -4.36 -20.06
CA ASP A 32 -10.93 -2.92 -19.89
C ASP A 32 -10.70 -2.26 -21.26
N SER A 33 -11.55 -1.28 -21.59
CA SER A 33 -11.55 -0.61 -22.89
C SER A 33 -10.24 0.14 -23.21
N LYS A 34 -9.42 0.42 -22.22
CA LYS A 34 -8.09 1.02 -22.39
C LYS A 34 -7.06 0.02 -22.92
N ILE A 35 -7.28 -1.28 -22.72
CA ILE A 35 -6.34 -2.34 -23.11
C ILE A 35 -6.61 -2.77 -24.56
N GLN A 36 -5.65 -2.51 -25.43
CA GLN A 36 -5.62 -3.03 -26.78
C GLN A 36 -4.64 -4.20 -26.85
N LYS A 37 -5.10 -5.36 -27.29
CA LYS A 37 -4.27 -6.56 -27.40
C LYS A 37 -4.42 -7.25 -28.74
N GLY A 38 -3.42 -7.99 -29.16
CA GLY A 38 -3.41 -8.76 -30.39
C GLY A 38 -2.09 -9.49 -30.60
N THR A 39 -1.86 -9.95 -31.83
CA THR A 39 -0.64 -10.66 -32.23
C THR A 39 0.04 -9.90 -33.34
N LEU A 40 1.36 -9.74 -33.29
CA LEU A 40 2.19 -9.20 -34.37
C LEU A 40 2.39 -10.25 -35.46
N ARG A 41 2.84 -9.83 -36.63
CA ARG A 41 3.09 -10.75 -37.79
C ARG A 41 4.13 -11.83 -37.51
N CYS A 42 5.06 -11.56 -36.58
CA CYS A 42 6.07 -12.54 -36.15
C CYS A 42 5.54 -13.56 -35.12
N GLY A 43 4.28 -13.50 -34.69
CA GLY A 43 3.69 -14.40 -33.69
C GLY A 43 3.70 -13.87 -32.26
N VAL A 44 4.41 -12.79 -31.98
CA VAL A 44 4.51 -12.18 -30.65
C VAL A 44 3.20 -11.50 -30.25
N ALA A 45 2.70 -11.77 -29.06
CA ALA A 45 1.55 -11.09 -28.49
C ALA A 45 1.90 -9.64 -28.12
N TYR A 46 0.93 -8.73 -28.22
CA TYR A 46 1.12 -7.38 -27.71
C TYR A 46 -0.06 -6.91 -26.86
N TYR A 47 0.25 -6.05 -25.91
CA TYR A 47 -0.71 -5.32 -25.09
C TYR A 47 -0.29 -3.86 -25.07
N MET A 48 -1.23 -2.97 -25.36
CA MET A 48 -1.00 -1.53 -25.36
C MET A 48 -2.08 -0.85 -24.53
N VAL A 49 -1.67 0.04 -23.65
CA VAL A 49 -2.58 0.83 -22.83
C VAL A 49 -2.21 2.30 -22.91
N LYS A 50 -3.11 3.12 -23.45
CA LYS A 50 -2.97 4.56 -23.30
C LYS A 50 -3.35 4.97 -21.90
N ASN A 51 -2.40 5.54 -21.17
CA ASN A 51 -2.60 6.01 -19.81
C ASN A 51 -1.85 7.32 -19.58
N ASP A 52 -2.53 8.31 -19.02
CA ASP A 52 -2.00 9.66 -18.88
C ASP A 52 -1.36 9.91 -17.49
N GLU A 53 -1.02 8.85 -16.75
CA GLU A 53 -0.42 8.94 -15.41
C GLU A 53 0.85 9.80 -15.42
N ARG A 54 1.71 9.62 -16.43
CA ARG A 54 2.94 10.39 -16.55
C ARG A 54 3.18 10.82 -18.00
N LYS A 55 3.01 12.10 -18.25
CA LYS A 55 3.19 12.68 -19.58
C LYS A 55 4.59 12.44 -20.14
N GLY A 56 4.66 11.93 -21.37
CA GLY A 56 5.91 11.67 -22.07
C GLY A 56 6.61 10.37 -21.67
N TYR A 57 6.01 9.55 -20.82
CA TYR A 57 6.60 8.30 -20.34
C TYR A 57 5.66 7.11 -20.50
N ALA A 58 6.25 5.91 -20.64
CA ALA A 58 5.54 4.64 -20.62
C ALA A 58 6.36 3.59 -19.88
N ASP A 59 5.66 2.60 -19.32
CA ASP A 59 6.25 1.42 -18.71
C ASP A 59 6.08 0.23 -19.66
N PHE A 60 7.11 -0.63 -19.72
CA PHE A 60 7.18 -1.77 -20.60
C PHE A 60 7.37 -3.06 -19.83
N ALA A 61 6.88 -4.16 -20.39
CA ALA A 61 7.33 -5.50 -20.02
C ALA A 61 7.56 -6.34 -21.27
N VAL A 62 8.64 -7.15 -21.23
CA VAL A 62 8.89 -8.22 -22.18
C VAL A 62 8.75 -9.53 -21.43
N VAL A 63 7.86 -10.39 -21.91
CA VAL A 63 7.52 -11.67 -21.26
C VAL A 63 7.90 -12.81 -22.19
N ARG A 64 8.60 -13.80 -21.66
CA ARG A 64 8.95 -15.04 -22.35
C ARG A 64 8.52 -16.23 -21.47
N ARG A 65 7.64 -17.06 -21.98
CA ARG A 65 7.07 -18.17 -21.21
C ARG A 65 8.01 -19.39 -21.23
N GLY A 66 8.30 -19.96 -20.08
CA GLY A 66 9.03 -21.21 -19.94
C GLY A 66 10.49 -21.18 -20.38
N VAL A 67 11.09 -20.00 -20.51
CA VAL A 67 12.48 -19.82 -20.98
C VAL A 67 13.39 -19.50 -19.82
N ALA A 68 14.49 -20.26 -19.69
CA ALA A 68 15.55 -19.89 -18.77
C ALA A 68 16.11 -18.50 -19.15
N PRO A 69 16.49 -17.66 -18.19
CA PRO A 69 17.12 -16.38 -18.49
C PRO A 69 18.36 -16.60 -19.36
N ALA A 70 18.60 -15.66 -20.27
CA ALA A 70 19.84 -15.56 -21.00
C ALA A 70 21.03 -15.56 -20.02
N ARG A 71 22.20 -15.95 -20.48
CA ARG A 71 23.39 -15.88 -19.62
C ARG A 71 23.62 -14.46 -19.16
N ALA A 72 24.12 -14.29 -17.93
CA ALA A 72 24.36 -12.98 -17.33
C ALA A 72 25.12 -11.98 -18.22
N ASP A 73 25.98 -12.49 -19.11
CA ASP A 73 26.78 -11.70 -20.06
C ASP A 73 25.92 -11.10 -21.20
N GLU A 74 24.85 -11.80 -21.64
CA GLU A 74 23.94 -11.30 -22.67
C GLU A 74 22.97 -10.26 -22.10
N GLU A 75 22.53 -10.45 -20.85
CA GLU A 75 21.70 -9.47 -20.12
C GLU A 75 22.43 -8.15 -19.91
N SER A 76 23.77 -8.21 -19.68
CA SER A 76 24.57 -7.02 -19.42
C SER A 76 24.71 -6.12 -20.65
N LEU A 77 24.82 -6.67 -21.86
CA LEU A 77 24.96 -5.89 -23.09
C LEU A 77 23.66 -5.16 -23.47
N GLU A 78 22.52 -5.80 -23.28
CA GLU A 78 21.22 -5.20 -23.59
C GLU A 78 20.84 -4.10 -22.58
N THR A 79 21.07 -4.34 -21.31
CA THR A 79 20.85 -3.34 -20.26
C THR A 79 21.82 -2.15 -20.40
N ALA A 80 23.08 -2.40 -20.80
CA ALA A 80 24.06 -1.35 -21.06
C ALA A 80 23.60 -0.40 -22.19
N TYR A 81 22.95 -0.93 -23.22
CA TYR A 81 22.44 -0.09 -24.30
C TYR A 81 21.28 0.79 -23.85
N LEU A 82 20.40 0.28 -23.01
CA LEU A 82 19.28 1.03 -22.45
C LEU A 82 19.76 2.07 -21.42
N SER A 83 20.70 1.71 -20.56
CA SER A 83 21.18 2.59 -19.49
C SER A 83 21.89 3.84 -20.02
N ARG A 84 22.57 3.77 -21.18
CA ARG A 84 23.10 4.93 -21.90
C ARG A 84 22.03 5.97 -22.23
N ASN A 85 20.80 5.52 -22.49
CA ASN A 85 19.64 6.38 -22.72
C ASN A 85 18.91 6.76 -21.40
N GLY A 86 19.43 6.35 -20.26
CA GLY A 86 18.84 6.61 -18.95
C GLY A 86 17.60 5.73 -18.67
N ILE A 87 17.50 4.60 -19.35
CA ILE A 87 16.45 3.60 -19.17
C ILE A 87 17.04 2.42 -18.41
N GLY A 88 16.46 2.05 -17.30
CA GLY A 88 16.90 0.91 -16.51
C GLY A 88 15.73 0.04 -16.09
N PRO A 89 15.97 -1.22 -15.73
CA PRO A 89 14.97 -2.04 -15.09
C PRO A 89 14.55 -1.41 -13.76
N ARG A 90 13.29 -1.62 -13.36
CA ARG A 90 12.87 -1.26 -12.01
C ARG A 90 13.49 -2.20 -10.97
N PRO A 91 13.49 -1.85 -9.67
CA PRO A 91 13.85 -2.78 -8.60
C PRO A 91 13.05 -4.10 -8.72
N GLY A 92 13.75 -5.22 -8.83
CA GLY A 92 13.14 -6.52 -9.11
C GLY A 92 12.46 -6.62 -10.49
N GLY A 93 12.83 -5.74 -11.43
CA GLY A 93 12.19 -5.66 -12.75
C GLY A 93 12.56 -6.79 -13.70
N TYR A 94 13.65 -7.51 -13.42
CA TYR A 94 13.94 -8.77 -14.10
C TYR A 94 13.70 -9.92 -13.13
N PHE A 95 12.75 -10.77 -13.41
CA PHE A 95 12.45 -11.90 -12.55
C PHE A 95 12.10 -13.14 -13.37
N ARG A 96 12.35 -14.28 -12.74
CA ARG A 96 11.92 -15.59 -13.21
C ARG A 96 10.69 -16.01 -12.43
N ASP A 97 9.65 -16.37 -13.12
CA ASP A 97 8.41 -16.82 -12.51
C ASP A 97 8.42 -18.33 -12.21
N PHE A 98 7.37 -18.81 -11.56
CA PHE A 98 7.22 -20.16 -11.04
C PHE A 98 7.37 -21.26 -12.10
N ASP A 99 6.89 -21.01 -13.33
CA ASP A 99 6.98 -21.93 -14.46
C ASP A 99 8.28 -21.81 -15.27
N GLY A 100 9.21 -20.97 -14.81
CA GLY A 100 10.44 -20.65 -15.51
C GLY A 100 10.31 -19.55 -16.56
N SER A 101 9.15 -18.90 -16.67
CA SER A 101 8.96 -17.72 -17.50
C SER A 101 9.82 -16.56 -17.01
N THR A 102 10.28 -15.73 -17.95
CA THR A 102 11.07 -14.53 -17.62
C THR A 102 10.32 -13.29 -17.99
N VAL A 103 10.39 -12.29 -17.13
CA VAL A 103 9.77 -10.97 -17.32
C VAL A 103 10.81 -9.88 -17.08
N LEU A 104 10.98 -9.00 -18.05
CA LEU A 104 11.78 -7.79 -17.94
C LEU A 104 10.84 -6.59 -17.89
N HIS A 105 10.84 -5.87 -16.80
CA HIS A 105 10.11 -4.60 -16.66
C HIS A 105 11.05 -3.41 -16.82
N LEU A 106 10.66 -2.47 -17.68
CA LEU A 106 11.33 -1.19 -17.86
C LEU A 106 10.36 -0.08 -17.49
N ASP A 107 10.67 0.65 -16.44
CA ASP A 107 9.84 1.74 -15.97
C ASP A 107 10.31 3.08 -16.55
N ARG A 108 9.35 3.98 -16.76
CA ARG A 108 9.63 5.37 -17.14
C ARG A 108 10.45 5.51 -18.41
N VAL A 109 10.14 4.73 -19.44
CA VAL A 109 10.74 4.87 -20.75
C VAL A 109 10.29 6.21 -21.34
N PRO A 110 11.22 7.11 -21.75
CA PRO A 110 10.87 8.42 -22.27
C PRO A 110 10.37 8.32 -23.73
N VAL A 111 9.06 8.19 -23.90
CA VAL A 111 8.42 8.08 -25.23
C VAL A 111 8.40 9.40 -26.00
N TYR A 112 8.68 10.54 -25.35
CA TYR A 112 8.91 11.83 -26.00
C TYR A 112 10.25 11.89 -26.75
N ASP A 113 11.17 10.99 -26.44
CA ASP A 113 12.46 10.87 -27.13
C ASP A 113 12.44 9.70 -28.10
N ALA A 114 12.38 9.99 -29.39
CA ALA A 114 12.34 8.98 -30.42
C ALA A 114 13.54 8.01 -30.35
N ASN A 115 14.74 8.51 -30.02
CA ASN A 115 15.93 7.67 -29.90
C ASN A 115 15.84 6.70 -28.72
N ALA A 116 15.35 7.17 -27.59
CA ALA A 116 15.16 6.33 -26.40
C ALA A 116 14.07 5.28 -26.66
N LEU A 117 12.96 5.67 -27.28
CA LEU A 117 11.88 4.76 -27.64
C LEU A 117 12.34 3.71 -28.65
N ASP A 118 13.01 4.14 -29.71
CA ASP A 118 13.49 3.23 -30.77
C ASP A 118 14.57 2.29 -30.21
N SER A 119 15.44 2.76 -29.31
CA SER A 119 16.39 1.92 -28.57
C SER A 119 15.69 0.88 -27.71
N THR A 120 14.64 1.26 -27.02
CA THR A 120 13.86 0.34 -26.18
C THR A 120 13.17 -0.72 -27.05
N LEU A 121 12.56 -0.34 -28.14
CA LEU A 121 11.94 -1.30 -29.06
C LEU A 121 12.97 -2.22 -29.72
N LEU A 122 14.15 -1.68 -30.10
CA LEU A 122 15.24 -2.50 -30.65
C LEU A 122 15.67 -3.59 -29.65
N VAL A 123 15.94 -3.22 -28.39
CA VAL A 123 16.32 -4.18 -27.35
C VAL A 123 15.19 -5.17 -27.08
N THR A 124 13.97 -4.69 -26.94
CA THR A 124 12.79 -5.53 -26.72
C THR A 124 12.65 -6.62 -27.78
N PHE A 125 12.71 -6.23 -29.06
CA PHE A 125 12.57 -7.20 -30.16
C PHE A 125 13.82 -8.04 -30.42
N ALA A 126 15.01 -7.58 -30.05
CA ALA A 126 16.21 -8.39 -30.05
C ALA A 126 16.14 -9.52 -29.01
N GLN A 127 15.64 -9.26 -27.81
CA GLN A 127 15.40 -10.29 -26.79
C GLN A 127 14.39 -11.33 -27.26
N VAL A 128 13.31 -10.88 -27.87
CA VAL A 128 12.28 -11.75 -28.44
C VAL A 128 12.85 -12.58 -29.58
N ALA A 129 13.69 -12.02 -30.47
CA ALA A 129 14.28 -12.74 -31.60
C ALA A 129 15.21 -13.89 -31.19
N ALA A 130 15.77 -13.83 -29.99
CA ALA A 130 16.67 -14.85 -29.44
C ALA A 130 15.93 -16.06 -28.85
N SER A 131 14.59 -16.05 -28.83
CA SER A 131 13.75 -17.06 -28.19
C SER A 131 12.87 -17.80 -29.18
N SER A 132 12.50 -19.03 -28.83
CA SER A 132 11.53 -19.86 -29.56
C SER A 132 10.25 -20.13 -28.77
N ALA A 133 10.10 -19.46 -27.61
CA ALA A 133 8.97 -19.62 -26.70
C ALA A 133 7.83 -18.62 -27.01
N PRO A 134 6.62 -18.84 -26.48
CA PRO A 134 5.55 -17.83 -26.53
C PRO A 134 5.98 -16.55 -25.81
N GLU A 135 5.77 -15.39 -26.44
CA GLU A 135 6.27 -14.10 -25.98
C GLU A 135 5.24 -13.01 -26.10
N ALA A 136 5.36 -12.02 -25.21
CA ALA A 136 4.54 -10.83 -25.25
C ALA A 136 5.36 -9.56 -25.03
N VAL A 137 4.98 -8.49 -25.71
CA VAL A 137 5.42 -7.12 -25.48
C VAL A 137 4.26 -6.31 -24.95
N ILE A 138 4.46 -5.71 -23.79
CA ILE A 138 3.43 -4.98 -23.04
C ILE A 138 3.89 -3.55 -22.85
N VAL A 139 3.02 -2.58 -23.10
CA VAL A 139 3.29 -1.16 -22.88
C VAL A 139 2.09 -0.45 -22.29
N ALA A 140 2.31 0.38 -21.27
CA ALA A 140 1.28 1.26 -20.72
C ALA A 140 1.87 2.65 -20.49
N GLY A 141 1.19 3.70 -20.96
CA GLY A 141 1.65 5.08 -20.76
C GLY A 141 1.15 6.07 -21.81
N ASP A 142 1.87 7.21 -21.90
CA ASP A 142 1.55 8.31 -22.82
C ASP A 142 1.94 7.97 -24.26
N ILE A 143 1.23 7.01 -24.83
CA ILE A 143 1.41 6.56 -26.22
C ILE A 143 0.17 6.86 -27.05
N ASP A 144 0.36 7.10 -28.35
CA ASP A 144 -0.69 6.93 -29.32
C ASP A 144 -0.70 5.48 -29.79
N PRO A 145 -1.74 4.68 -29.48
CA PRO A 145 -1.73 3.24 -29.79
C PRO A 145 -1.59 2.94 -31.27
N ALA A 146 -2.13 3.78 -32.17
CA ALA A 146 -2.06 3.55 -33.61
C ALA A 146 -0.65 3.79 -34.16
N GLU A 147 -0.01 4.87 -33.75
CA GLU A 147 1.36 5.19 -34.14
C GLU A 147 2.35 4.21 -33.47
N PHE A 148 2.11 3.86 -32.22
CA PHE A 148 2.95 2.91 -31.49
C PHE A 148 2.87 1.50 -32.13
N LYS A 149 1.69 1.07 -32.53
CA LYS A 149 1.50 -0.20 -33.24
C LYS A 149 2.30 -0.26 -34.55
N LYS A 150 2.31 0.83 -35.34
CA LYS A 150 3.12 0.91 -36.56
C LYS A 150 4.61 0.76 -36.25
N LYS A 151 5.11 1.39 -35.19
CA LYS A 151 6.49 1.23 -34.75
C LYS A 151 6.78 -0.24 -34.37
N MET A 152 5.95 -0.84 -33.55
CA MET A 152 6.11 -2.26 -33.19
C MET A 152 6.09 -3.19 -34.41
N ASP A 153 5.23 -2.93 -35.40
CA ASP A 153 5.21 -3.71 -36.64
C ASP A 153 6.53 -3.60 -37.40
N ILE A 154 7.16 -2.43 -37.43
CA ILE A 154 8.47 -2.24 -38.06
C ILE A 154 9.57 -3.03 -37.33
N PHE A 155 9.68 -2.87 -36.01
CA PHE A 155 10.71 -3.55 -35.23
C PHE A 155 10.49 -5.07 -35.19
N SER A 156 9.23 -5.52 -35.20
CA SER A 156 8.90 -6.96 -35.27
C SER A 156 9.36 -7.66 -36.53
N MET A 157 9.69 -6.92 -37.62
CA MET A 157 10.27 -7.50 -38.84
C MET A 157 11.68 -8.07 -38.60
N MET A 158 12.35 -7.69 -37.53
CA MET A 158 13.65 -8.25 -37.14
C MET A 158 13.51 -9.64 -36.51
N VAL A 159 12.32 -9.99 -36.08
CA VAL A 159 12.03 -11.27 -35.43
C VAL A 159 11.64 -12.28 -36.48
N PRO A 160 12.34 -13.42 -36.60
CA PRO A 160 11.90 -14.50 -37.46
C PRO A 160 10.47 -14.92 -37.12
N PRO A 161 9.60 -15.16 -38.13
CA PRO A 161 8.27 -15.65 -37.80
C PRO A 161 8.38 -17.02 -37.13
N HIS A 162 7.96 -17.07 -35.88
CA HIS A 162 7.80 -18.31 -35.16
C HIS A 162 6.37 -18.37 -34.62
N PHE A 163 5.65 -19.30 -35.16
CA PHE A 163 4.33 -19.64 -34.65
C PHE A 163 4.53 -20.75 -33.61
N VAL A 164 4.74 -20.36 -32.38
CA VAL A 164 4.64 -21.34 -31.31
C VAL A 164 3.14 -21.55 -31.10
N GLU A 165 2.66 -22.76 -31.40
CA GLU A 165 1.38 -23.19 -30.89
C GLU A 165 1.41 -22.88 -29.39
N ASN A 166 0.41 -22.14 -28.89
CA ASN A 166 0.24 -22.01 -27.46
C ASN A 166 0.15 -23.42 -26.89
N SER A 167 1.29 -23.99 -26.55
CA SER A 167 1.28 -25.15 -25.70
C SER A 167 0.67 -24.63 -24.42
N ASP A 168 -0.57 -25.02 -24.16
CA ASP A 168 -1.09 -24.98 -22.80
C ASP A 168 0.08 -25.49 -21.95
N GLY A 169 0.51 -24.70 -20.99
CA GLY A 169 1.64 -25.10 -20.13
C GLY A 169 1.43 -26.51 -19.62
N PRO A 170 2.41 -27.17 -19.00
CA PRO A 170 2.29 -28.56 -18.58
C PRO A 170 0.93 -28.76 -17.90
N ASP A 171 0.22 -29.81 -18.34
CA ASP A 171 -1.14 -30.11 -17.87
C ASP A 171 -1.15 -30.01 -16.34
N TYR A 172 -1.86 -28.99 -15.84
CA TYR A 172 -2.02 -28.83 -14.40
C TYR A 172 -2.87 -29.98 -13.87
N VAL A 173 -2.26 -30.81 -13.06
CA VAL A 173 -2.95 -31.88 -12.35
C VAL A 173 -2.96 -31.53 -10.87
N TRP A 174 -4.16 -31.36 -10.31
CA TRP A 174 -4.32 -31.23 -8.86
C TRP A 174 -4.03 -32.59 -8.19
N GLU A 175 -2.98 -32.64 -7.41
CA GLU A 175 -2.64 -33.77 -6.58
C GLU A 175 -2.86 -33.41 -5.10
N PRO A 176 -4.05 -33.72 -4.54
CA PRO A 176 -4.29 -33.46 -3.13
C PRO A 176 -3.32 -34.27 -2.29
N SER A 177 -2.74 -33.65 -1.29
CA SER A 177 -1.92 -34.36 -0.30
C SER A 177 -2.76 -35.40 0.45
N VAL A 178 -2.15 -36.50 0.79
CA VAL A 178 -2.81 -37.57 1.57
C VAL A 178 -2.84 -37.22 3.07
N MET A 179 -1.90 -36.40 3.52
CA MET A 179 -1.73 -36.01 4.92
C MET A 179 -1.35 -34.52 5.03
N PRO A 180 -1.66 -33.86 6.15
CA PRO A 180 -1.16 -32.51 6.42
C PRO A 180 0.37 -32.45 6.32
N SER A 181 0.88 -31.37 5.76
CA SER A 181 2.32 -31.07 5.72
C SER A 181 2.71 -30.25 6.94
N ILE A 182 3.82 -30.64 7.58
CA ILE A 182 4.38 -29.92 8.72
C ILE A 182 5.79 -29.49 8.38
N ILE A 183 6.03 -28.19 8.48
CA ILE A 183 7.31 -27.58 8.15
C ILE A 183 7.86 -26.88 9.39
N LEU A 184 9.05 -27.30 9.81
CA LEU A 184 9.79 -26.67 10.89
C LEU A 184 10.99 -25.94 10.31
N ARG A 185 11.06 -24.62 10.49
CA ARG A 185 12.19 -23.81 10.03
C ARG A 185 12.96 -23.23 11.20
N ASN A 186 14.23 -23.57 11.26
CA ASN A 186 15.15 -22.99 12.23
C ASN A 186 15.65 -21.65 11.70
N GLU A 187 15.18 -20.55 12.29
CA GLU A 187 15.56 -19.19 11.90
C GLU A 187 16.06 -18.41 13.10
N PRO A 188 17.07 -17.52 12.94
CA PRO A 188 17.63 -16.74 14.03
C PRO A 188 16.71 -15.57 14.43
N MET A 189 15.54 -15.90 14.95
CA MET A 189 14.47 -14.93 15.31
C MET A 189 14.54 -14.45 16.77
N GLY A 190 15.53 -14.90 17.55
CA GLY A 190 15.64 -14.57 18.97
C GLY A 190 14.56 -15.25 19.80
N ASP A 191 13.79 -14.46 20.54
CA ASP A 191 12.65 -14.89 21.36
C ASP A 191 11.32 -14.96 20.60
N ARG A 192 11.34 -14.68 19.31
CA ARG A 192 10.17 -14.67 18.41
C ARG A 192 9.96 -16.01 17.75
N GLY A 193 8.74 -16.23 17.32
CA GLY A 193 8.40 -17.29 16.41
C GLY A 193 7.22 -16.92 15.53
N ILE A 194 7.04 -17.65 14.47
CA ILE A 194 5.94 -17.50 13.53
C ILE A 194 5.21 -18.83 13.43
N VAL A 195 3.89 -18.76 13.52
CA VAL A 195 2.97 -19.84 13.24
C VAL A 195 2.24 -19.52 11.96
N ARG A 196 2.28 -20.42 10.99
CA ARG A 196 1.55 -20.29 9.73
C ARG A 196 0.67 -21.51 9.51
N VAL A 197 -0.60 -21.26 9.22
CA VAL A 197 -1.59 -22.28 8.86
C VAL A 197 -2.06 -21.97 7.45
N ALA A 198 -1.80 -22.85 6.51
CA ALA A 198 -2.15 -22.67 5.12
C ALA A 198 -2.98 -23.84 4.58
N TYR A 199 -3.98 -23.51 3.76
CA TYR A 199 -4.79 -24.46 3.00
C TYR A 199 -4.54 -24.25 1.52
N SER A 200 -4.21 -25.34 0.83
CA SER A 200 -4.11 -25.32 -0.63
C SER A 200 -5.44 -25.74 -1.25
N ALA A 201 -5.80 -25.08 -2.34
CA ALA A 201 -6.98 -25.38 -3.14
C ALA A 201 -6.59 -25.55 -4.63
N PRO A 202 -7.35 -26.33 -5.41
CA PRO A 202 -7.05 -26.48 -6.81
C PRO A 202 -7.12 -25.16 -7.55
N ARG A 203 -6.22 -24.98 -8.49
CA ARG A 203 -6.19 -23.82 -9.40
C ARG A 203 -7.56 -23.59 -10.05
N THR A 204 -8.01 -22.35 -10.08
CA THR A 204 -9.15 -21.96 -10.91
C THR A 204 -8.85 -22.28 -12.37
N PRO A 205 -9.71 -23.08 -13.06
CA PRO A 205 -9.49 -23.43 -14.48
C PRO A 205 -9.32 -22.18 -15.36
N GLN A 206 -8.41 -22.23 -16.33
CA GLN A 206 -8.07 -21.07 -17.14
C GLN A 206 -9.28 -20.49 -17.89
N GLU A 207 -10.20 -21.34 -18.32
CA GLU A 207 -11.43 -20.91 -19.00
C GLU A 207 -12.36 -20.12 -18.05
N GLN A 208 -12.23 -20.30 -16.75
CA GLN A 208 -13.06 -19.63 -15.73
C GLN A 208 -12.42 -18.35 -15.21
N MET A 209 -11.11 -18.17 -15.37
CA MET A 209 -10.37 -17.01 -14.88
C MET A 209 -10.90 -15.68 -15.40
N ASN A 210 -11.42 -15.66 -16.63
CA ASN A 210 -12.01 -14.47 -17.26
C ASN A 210 -13.54 -14.43 -17.15
N THR A 211 -14.09 -15.03 -16.10
CA THR A 211 -15.55 -15.07 -15.85
C THR A 211 -15.91 -14.44 -14.51
N ALA A 212 -17.18 -14.17 -14.31
CA ALA A 212 -17.71 -13.67 -13.05
C ALA A 212 -17.43 -14.63 -11.86
N GLN A 213 -17.17 -15.92 -12.12
CA GLN A 213 -16.85 -16.89 -11.07
C GLN A 213 -15.55 -16.56 -10.36
N ALA A 214 -14.49 -16.22 -11.10
CA ALA A 214 -13.21 -15.82 -10.49
C ALA A 214 -13.38 -14.59 -9.59
N LEU A 215 -14.20 -13.62 -9.99
CA LEU A 215 -14.51 -12.46 -9.15
C LEU A 215 -15.28 -12.85 -7.88
N VAL A 216 -16.24 -13.78 -7.97
CA VAL A 216 -17.00 -14.25 -6.80
C VAL A 216 -16.09 -14.98 -5.82
N VAL A 217 -15.19 -15.85 -6.29
CA VAL A 217 -14.21 -16.53 -5.43
C VAL A 217 -13.33 -15.49 -4.74
N GLY A 218 -12.82 -14.48 -5.45
CA GLY A 218 -12.03 -13.40 -4.85
C GLY A 218 -12.80 -12.61 -3.78
N ILE A 219 -14.09 -12.37 -3.99
CA ILE A 219 -14.96 -11.70 -3.01
C ILE A 219 -15.14 -12.57 -1.75
N LEU A 220 -15.49 -13.85 -1.91
CA LEU A 220 -15.65 -14.78 -0.79
C LEU A 220 -14.35 -14.96 0.00
N SER A 221 -13.21 -15.01 -0.68
CA SER A 221 -11.90 -15.11 -0.06
C SER A 221 -11.57 -13.88 0.81
N ARG A 222 -11.92 -12.68 0.37
CA ARG A 222 -11.75 -11.44 1.16
C ARG A 222 -12.72 -11.36 2.34
N GLU A 223 -13.97 -11.83 2.15
CA GLU A 223 -14.93 -11.95 3.26
C GLU A 223 -14.40 -12.91 4.32
N PHE A 224 -13.86 -14.05 3.88
CA PHE A 224 -13.21 -15.03 4.77
C PHE A 224 -12.01 -14.41 5.52
N GLN A 225 -11.10 -13.74 4.80
CA GLN A 225 -9.98 -13.02 5.39
C GLN A 225 -10.43 -12.05 6.50
N THR A 226 -11.40 -11.21 6.18
CA THR A 226 -11.90 -10.18 7.10
C THR A 226 -12.44 -10.80 8.39
N ILE A 227 -13.21 -11.89 8.28
CA ILE A 227 -13.81 -12.56 9.44
C ILE A 227 -12.78 -13.35 10.22
N ALA A 228 -11.95 -14.15 9.54
CA ALA A 228 -10.92 -14.98 10.18
C ALA A 228 -9.92 -14.13 10.98
N VAL A 229 -9.40 -13.05 10.39
CA VAL A 229 -8.47 -12.14 11.07
C VAL A 229 -9.08 -11.54 12.33
N ARG A 230 -10.33 -11.10 12.27
CA ARG A 230 -11.04 -10.54 13.45
C ARG A 230 -11.19 -11.56 14.56
N ARG A 231 -11.69 -12.75 14.22
CA ARG A 231 -11.89 -13.83 15.21
C ARG A 231 -10.57 -14.28 15.83
N ILE A 232 -9.55 -14.54 15.03
CA ILE A 232 -8.24 -14.97 15.51
C ILE A 232 -7.62 -13.88 16.39
N SER A 233 -7.61 -12.62 15.94
CA SER A 233 -7.09 -11.49 16.71
C SER A 233 -7.78 -11.36 18.09
N ARG A 234 -9.11 -11.51 18.13
CA ARG A 234 -9.88 -11.47 19.38
C ARG A 234 -9.51 -12.65 20.28
N ASN A 235 -9.49 -13.86 19.73
CA ASN A 235 -9.23 -15.07 20.50
C ASN A 235 -7.81 -15.11 21.07
N LEU A 236 -6.80 -14.63 20.31
CA LEU A 236 -5.44 -14.47 20.82
C LEU A 236 -5.38 -13.50 22.01
N ARG A 237 -6.11 -12.38 21.92
CA ARG A 237 -6.19 -11.42 23.03
C ARG A 237 -6.90 -12.00 24.27
N ASP A 238 -8.05 -12.65 24.06
CA ASP A 238 -8.83 -13.27 25.14
C ASP A 238 -8.05 -14.39 25.83
N ALA A 239 -7.20 -15.12 25.08
CA ALA A 239 -6.28 -16.12 25.63
C ALA A 239 -5.02 -15.52 26.27
N GLY A 240 -4.82 -14.20 26.21
CA GLY A 240 -3.63 -13.54 26.74
C GLY A 240 -2.36 -13.84 25.95
N ILE A 241 -2.49 -14.33 24.71
CA ILE A 241 -1.34 -14.64 23.84
C ILE A 241 -0.82 -13.36 23.21
N PRO A 242 0.43 -12.97 23.47
CA PRO A 242 1.03 -11.83 22.83
C PRO A 242 1.28 -12.12 21.35
N TYR A 243 0.88 -11.23 20.46
CA TYR A 243 1.22 -11.33 19.06
C TYR A 243 1.63 -9.97 18.50
N GLY A 244 2.49 -9.98 17.48
CA GLY A 244 2.97 -8.78 16.81
C GLY A 244 2.24 -8.54 15.51
N ARG A 245 2.32 -9.50 14.62
CA ARG A 245 1.74 -9.45 13.30
C ARG A 245 0.75 -10.60 13.16
N LEU A 246 -0.40 -10.28 12.64
CA LEU A 246 -1.39 -11.24 12.20
C LEU A 246 -1.77 -10.87 10.77
N ASP A 247 -1.42 -11.74 9.84
CA ASP A 247 -1.74 -11.59 8.43
C ASP A 247 -2.59 -12.75 7.97
N PHE A 248 -3.45 -12.46 7.03
CA PHE A 248 -4.12 -13.44 6.22
C PHE A 248 -3.85 -13.13 4.75
N SER A 249 -3.42 -14.12 3.99
CA SER A 249 -3.24 -14.03 2.54
C SER A 249 -4.13 -15.03 1.81
N TYR A 250 -4.72 -14.58 0.74
CA TYR A 250 -5.25 -15.42 -0.32
C TYR A 250 -4.41 -15.15 -1.57
N LEU A 251 -3.71 -16.15 -2.03
CA LEU A 251 -2.93 -16.13 -3.25
C LEU A 251 -3.63 -17.00 -4.29
N ASN A 252 -4.09 -16.38 -5.35
CA ASN A 252 -4.70 -17.11 -6.46
C ASN A 252 -3.63 -17.74 -7.35
N SER A 253 -4.05 -18.55 -8.31
CA SER A 253 -3.13 -19.25 -9.20
C SER A 253 -2.25 -18.34 -10.06
N THR A 254 -2.60 -17.07 -10.24
CA THR A 254 -1.75 -16.11 -10.96
C THR A 254 -0.61 -15.57 -10.09
N GLU A 255 -0.70 -15.75 -8.79
CA GLU A 255 0.30 -15.31 -7.81
C GLU A 255 1.19 -16.46 -7.38
N THR A 256 0.65 -17.69 -7.34
CA THR A 256 1.39 -18.89 -6.96
C THR A 256 2.02 -19.63 -8.14
N GLY A 257 1.50 -19.40 -9.33
CA GLY A 257 1.85 -20.17 -10.53
C GLY A 257 1.27 -21.60 -10.56
N GLY A 258 0.48 -21.97 -9.56
CA GLY A 258 -0.07 -23.30 -9.36
C GLY A 258 -1.36 -23.34 -8.56
N ASP A 259 -1.34 -24.05 -7.45
CA ASP A 259 -2.47 -24.15 -6.52
C ASP A 259 -2.80 -22.82 -5.87
N GLU A 260 -4.05 -22.58 -5.57
CA GLU A 260 -4.46 -21.43 -4.75
C GLU A 260 -4.13 -21.69 -3.29
N GLU A 261 -3.77 -20.64 -2.57
CA GLU A 261 -3.38 -20.72 -1.17
C GLU A 261 -4.13 -19.75 -0.29
N TYR A 262 -4.60 -20.26 0.84
CA TYR A 262 -5.19 -19.48 1.93
C TYR A 262 -4.33 -19.64 3.16
N ALA A 263 -3.69 -18.60 3.64
CA ALA A 263 -2.76 -18.71 4.77
C ALA A 263 -3.02 -17.67 5.84
N VAL A 264 -2.98 -18.12 7.09
CA VAL A 264 -2.92 -17.28 8.29
C VAL A 264 -1.49 -17.33 8.83
N GLU A 265 -0.88 -16.20 9.07
CA GLU A 265 0.43 -16.08 9.70
C GLU A 265 0.34 -15.23 10.96
N VAL A 266 0.80 -15.76 12.09
CA VAL A 266 0.86 -15.05 13.36
C VAL A 266 2.29 -15.05 13.87
N GLN A 267 2.82 -13.85 14.12
CA GLN A 267 4.08 -13.66 14.83
C GLN A 267 3.81 -13.52 16.32
N THR A 268 4.45 -14.36 17.13
CA THR A 268 4.28 -14.38 18.60
C THR A 268 5.62 -14.62 19.30
N ASP A 269 5.62 -14.65 20.63
CA ASP A 269 6.76 -15.12 21.39
C ASP A 269 6.97 -16.62 21.15
N ARG A 270 8.21 -17.06 21.17
CA ARG A 270 8.56 -18.47 21.00
C ARG A 270 7.82 -19.39 21.98
N ASP A 271 7.67 -18.95 23.24
CA ASP A 271 7.03 -19.72 24.30
C ASP A 271 5.49 -19.82 24.12
N HIS A 272 4.92 -19.06 23.17
CA HIS A 272 3.48 -19.03 22.88
C HIS A 272 3.11 -19.68 21.55
N LEU A 273 4.06 -20.27 20.83
CA LEU A 273 3.80 -20.88 19.50
C LEU A 273 2.71 -21.96 19.55
N GLU A 274 2.78 -22.86 20.53
CA GLU A 274 1.77 -23.91 20.74
C GLU A 274 0.39 -23.31 21.04
N ALA A 275 0.34 -22.36 21.98
CA ALA A 275 -0.91 -21.70 22.36
C ALA A 275 -1.52 -20.89 21.20
N ALA A 276 -0.67 -20.24 20.40
CA ALA A 276 -1.12 -19.51 19.20
C ALA A 276 -1.68 -20.49 18.15
N MET A 277 -0.97 -21.60 17.87
CA MET A 277 -1.45 -22.62 16.95
C MET A 277 -2.80 -23.20 17.38
N LYS A 278 -2.94 -23.54 18.66
CA LYS A 278 -4.19 -24.04 19.24
C LYS A 278 -5.34 -23.03 19.11
N THR A 279 -5.05 -21.77 19.34
CA THR A 279 -6.05 -20.69 19.22
C THR A 279 -6.47 -20.48 17.78
N ILE A 280 -5.52 -20.48 16.82
CA ILE A 280 -5.82 -20.33 15.39
C ILE A 280 -6.66 -21.52 14.92
N SER A 281 -6.22 -22.75 15.18
CA SER A 281 -6.91 -23.96 14.74
C SER A 281 -8.29 -24.11 15.37
N GLY A 282 -8.44 -23.80 16.68
CA GLY A 282 -9.75 -23.77 17.34
C GLY A 282 -10.68 -22.71 16.77
N THR A 283 -10.16 -21.56 16.37
CA THR A 283 -10.96 -20.50 15.72
C THR A 283 -11.45 -20.95 14.35
N LEU A 284 -10.57 -21.51 13.52
CA LEU A 284 -10.91 -21.99 12.18
C LEU A 284 -11.88 -23.20 12.25
N ALA A 285 -11.64 -24.14 13.15
CA ALA A 285 -12.57 -25.26 13.39
C ALA A 285 -13.95 -24.78 13.87
N GLY A 286 -14.01 -23.74 14.70
CA GLY A 286 -15.27 -23.11 15.11
C GLY A 286 -16.00 -22.43 13.95
N MET A 287 -15.27 -21.85 12.99
CA MET A 287 -15.87 -21.31 11.76
C MET A 287 -16.46 -22.40 10.88
N ASP A 288 -15.82 -23.57 10.80
CA ASP A 288 -16.34 -24.70 10.04
C ASP A 288 -17.61 -25.28 10.69
N GLU A 289 -17.57 -25.52 12.01
CA GLU A 289 -18.68 -26.19 12.68
C GLU A 289 -19.91 -25.32 12.90
N PHE A 290 -19.70 -24.10 13.42
CA PHE A 290 -20.81 -23.22 13.82
C PHE A 290 -21.14 -22.20 12.76
N GLY A 291 -20.28 -22.01 11.77
CA GLY A 291 -20.39 -20.98 10.76
C GLY A 291 -20.22 -19.58 11.32
N VAL A 292 -20.69 -18.62 10.53
CA VAL A 292 -20.67 -17.19 10.84
C VAL A 292 -22.12 -16.70 10.92
N PRO A 293 -22.53 -15.98 11.99
CA PRO A 293 -23.88 -15.42 12.08
C PRO A 293 -24.08 -14.29 11.08
N VAL A 294 -25.35 -14.02 10.73
CA VAL A 294 -25.73 -13.02 9.70
C VAL A 294 -25.19 -11.63 10.04
N GLU A 295 -25.24 -11.26 11.30
CA GLU A 295 -24.79 -9.95 11.78
C GLU A 295 -23.28 -9.75 11.56
N GLU A 296 -22.46 -10.74 11.88
CA GLU A 296 -21.00 -10.70 11.68
C GLU A 296 -20.64 -10.66 10.20
N PHE A 297 -21.30 -11.48 9.40
CA PHE A 297 -21.12 -11.48 7.95
C PHE A 297 -21.48 -10.12 7.35
N THR A 298 -22.60 -9.53 7.76
CA THR A 298 -23.05 -8.21 7.29
C THR A 298 -22.04 -7.13 7.65
N ASP A 299 -21.47 -7.17 8.84
CA ASP A 299 -20.44 -6.22 9.27
C ASP A 299 -19.14 -6.38 8.46
N ALA A 300 -18.69 -7.62 8.23
CA ALA A 300 -17.53 -7.89 7.37
C ALA A 300 -17.74 -7.41 5.93
N LYS A 301 -18.94 -7.65 5.38
CA LYS A 301 -19.35 -7.16 4.06
C LYS A 301 -19.30 -5.63 3.98
N GLN A 302 -19.71 -4.91 5.04
CA GLN A 302 -19.65 -3.45 5.06
C GLN A 302 -18.20 -2.94 5.06
N VAL A 303 -17.30 -3.57 5.81
CA VAL A 303 -15.87 -3.24 5.81
C VAL A 303 -15.28 -3.43 4.43
N MET A 304 -15.51 -4.58 3.83
CA MET A 304 -15.00 -4.89 2.50
C MET A 304 -15.57 -3.93 1.44
N MET A 305 -16.84 -3.54 1.55
CA MET A 305 -17.45 -2.55 0.65
C MET A 305 -16.74 -1.20 0.71
N ALA A 306 -16.36 -0.77 1.92
CA ALA A 306 -15.64 0.48 2.11
C ALA A 306 -14.23 0.47 1.48
N GLU A 307 -13.58 -0.69 1.47
CA GLU A 307 -12.26 -0.86 0.82
C GLU A 307 -12.37 -0.98 -0.71
N MET A 308 -13.42 -1.64 -1.20
CA MET A 308 -13.60 -1.88 -2.64
C MET A 308 -14.10 -0.66 -3.42
N LEU A 309 -14.93 0.19 -2.82
CA LEU A 309 -15.51 1.35 -3.51
C LEU A 309 -14.45 2.32 -4.04
N PRO A 310 -13.46 2.77 -3.25
CA PRO A 310 -12.39 3.62 -3.74
C PRO A 310 -11.56 2.94 -4.84
N ARG A 311 -11.21 1.68 -4.65
CA ARG A 311 -10.44 0.90 -5.61
C ARG A 311 -11.12 0.77 -6.97
N GLY A 312 -12.45 0.60 -6.99
CA GLY A 312 -13.24 0.49 -8.23
C GLY A 312 -13.29 1.78 -9.04
N SER A 313 -13.01 2.93 -8.45
CA SER A 313 -13.03 4.25 -9.08
C SER A 313 -11.64 4.88 -9.27
N ALA A 314 -10.61 4.39 -8.60
CA ALA A 314 -9.26 4.91 -8.72
C ALA A 314 -8.66 4.65 -10.10
N PRO A 315 -7.96 5.63 -10.73
CA PRO A 315 -7.22 5.39 -11.95
C PRO A 315 -6.07 4.42 -11.69
N LEU A 316 -5.84 3.50 -12.63
CA LEU A 316 -4.70 2.59 -12.53
C LEU A 316 -3.42 3.27 -13.00
N THR A 317 -2.31 2.93 -12.36
CA THR A 317 -0.97 3.34 -12.78
C THR A 317 -0.52 2.56 -14.02
N ASN A 318 0.47 3.08 -14.75
CA ASN A 318 1.11 2.36 -15.87
C ASN A 318 1.60 1.00 -15.42
N ARG A 319 2.25 0.97 -14.26
CA ARG A 319 2.76 -0.26 -13.64
C ARG A 319 1.66 -1.29 -13.40
N GLN A 320 0.54 -0.89 -12.82
CA GLN A 320 -0.59 -1.79 -12.58
C GLN A 320 -1.18 -2.36 -13.86
N TYR A 321 -1.27 -1.56 -14.93
CA TYR A 321 -1.69 -2.05 -16.23
C TYR A 321 -0.71 -3.08 -16.81
N VAL A 322 0.60 -2.81 -16.72
CA VAL A 322 1.63 -3.74 -17.19
C VAL A 322 1.55 -5.06 -16.43
N GLU A 323 1.50 -5.03 -15.11
CA GLU A 323 1.40 -6.23 -14.25
C GLU A 323 0.16 -7.06 -14.56
N ARG A 324 -0.99 -6.42 -14.75
CA ARG A 324 -2.23 -7.11 -15.14
C ARG A 324 -2.11 -7.80 -16.50
N CYS A 325 -1.48 -7.15 -17.48
CA CYS A 325 -1.27 -7.73 -18.81
C CYS A 325 -0.26 -8.88 -18.76
N VAL A 326 0.79 -8.79 -17.92
CA VAL A 326 1.72 -9.90 -17.67
C VAL A 326 0.98 -11.11 -17.09
N SER A 327 0.20 -10.92 -16.03
CA SER A 327 -0.58 -12.00 -15.41
C SER A 327 -1.62 -12.59 -16.37
N HIS A 328 -2.22 -11.77 -17.23
CA HIS A 328 -3.12 -12.28 -18.26
C HIS A 328 -2.40 -13.15 -19.29
N PHE A 329 -1.23 -12.72 -19.73
CA PHE A 329 -0.45 -13.49 -20.73
C PHE A 329 0.06 -14.81 -20.15
N LEU A 330 0.60 -14.79 -18.94
CA LEU A 330 1.17 -15.96 -18.30
C LEU A 330 0.11 -16.95 -17.80
N TYR A 331 -0.93 -16.46 -17.16
CA TYR A 331 -1.86 -17.27 -16.36
C TYR A 331 -3.33 -17.12 -16.75
N GLY A 332 -3.65 -16.32 -17.78
CA GLY A 332 -5.03 -16.10 -18.18
C GLY A 332 -5.84 -15.22 -17.21
N ALA A 333 -5.20 -14.45 -16.35
CA ALA A 333 -5.87 -13.55 -15.42
C ALA A 333 -6.85 -12.62 -16.15
N ASN A 334 -7.98 -12.25 -15.52
CA ASN A 334 -8.94 -11.37 -16.15
C ASN A 334 -8.39 -9.95 -16.35
N LEU A 335 -8.84 -9.30 -17.43
CA LEU A 335 -8.55 -7.90 -17.73
C LEU A 335 -9.75 -6.98 -17.49
N ALA A 336 -10.73 -7.40 -16.70
CA ALA A 336 -11.91 -6.61 -16.42
C ALA A 336 -11.54 -5.36 -15.56
N PRO A 337 -12.20 -4.21 -15.78
CA PRO A 337 -12.02 -3.08 -14.89
C PRO A 337 -12.36 -3.45 -13.44
N TYR A 338 -11.64 -2.91 -12.46
CA TYR A 338 -11.97 -3.13 -11.05
C TYR A 338 -13.40 -2.68 -10.68
N SER A 339 -13.97 -1.75 -11.44
CA SER A 339 -15.37 -1.36 -11.31
C SER A 339 -16.36 -2.51 -11.57
N GLU A 340 -15.99 -3.55 -12.34
CA GLU A 340 -16.87 -4.70 -12.56
C GLU A 340 -16.98 -5.56 -11.30
N GLU A 341 -15.89 -5.77 -10.57
CA GLU A 341 -15.90 -6.43 -9.26
C GLU A 341 -16.78 -5.66 -8.27
N THR A 342 -16.57 -4.34 -8.17
CA THR A 342 -17.36 -3.46 -7.30
C THR A 342 -18.85 -3.47 -7.70
N LYS A 343 -19.16 -3.46 -8.99
CA LYS A 343 -20.54 -3.55 -9.49
C LYS A 343 -21.16 -4.90 -9.17
N LEU A 344 -20.40 -5.98 -9.31
CA LEU A 344 -20.87 -7.33 -8.98
C LEU A 344 -21.21 -7.40 -7.50
N PHE A 345 -20.32 -6.89 -6.66
CA PHE A 345 -20.50 -6.85 -5.21
C PHE A 345 -21.71 -5.97 -4.80
N ALA A 346 -21.85 -4.78 -5.37
CA ALA A 346 -22.93 -3.85 -5.06
C ALA A 346 -24.32 -4.29 -5.59
N ARG A 347 -24.35 -5.12 -6.64
CA ARG A 347 -25.61 -5.65 -7.24
C ARG A 347 -26.14 -6.89 -6.55
N LYS A 348 -25.54 -7.30 -5.48
CA LYS A 348 -26.07 -8.40 -4.66
C LYS A 348 -27.45 -8.03 -4.10
N ASN A 349 -28.50 -8.52 -4.74
CA ASN A 349 -29.88 -8.38 -4.26
C ASN A 349 -30.33 -9.60 -3.46
N LEU A 350 -29.37 -10.34 -2.86
CA LEU A 350 -29.69 -11.45 -2.02
C LEU A 350 -29.96 -10.97 -0.59
N PRO A 351 -30.89 -11.60 0.13
CA PRO A 351 -31.00 -11.42 1.57
C PRO A 351 -29.67 -11.79 2.25
N ASP A 352 -29.24 -11.01 3.24
CA ASP A 352 -27.97 -11.25 3.96
C ASP A 352 -27.91 -12.67 4.53
N SER A 353 -29.03 -13.24 4.98
CA SER A 353 -29.09 -14.65 5.42
C SER A 353 -28.75 -15.67 4.33
N THR A 354 -29.08 -15.37 3.09
CA THR A 354 -28.74 -16.24 1.95
C THR A 354 -27.28 -16.13 1.61
N GLU A 355 -26.72 -14.93 1.60
CA GLU A 355 -25.28 -14.71 1.37
C GLU A 355 -24.46 -15.34 2.48
N THR A 356 -24.84 -15.16 3.75
CA THR A 356 -24.19 -15.80 4.90
C THR A 356 -24.17 -17.31 4.77
N ARG A 357 -25.28 -17.93 4.35
CA ARG A 357 -25.33 -19.38 4.14
C ARG A 357 -24.34 -19.82 3.05
N LEU A 358 -24.25 -19.08 1.95
CA LEU A 358 -23.34 -19.38 0.85
C LEU A 358 -21.89 -19.19 1.28
N PHE A 359 -21.59 -18.13 2.04
CA PHE A 359 -20.29 -17.92 2.66
C PHE A 359 -19.93 -19.08 3.61
N ASN A 360 -20.83 -19.51 4.48
CA ASN A 360 -20.58 -20.62 5.40
C ASN A 360 -20.30 -21.94 4.65
N GLN A 361 -20.99 -22.19 3.53
CA GLN A 361 -20.69 -23.33 2.67
C GLN A 361 -19.29 -23.24 2.05
N PHE A 362 -18.90 -22.07 1.57
CA PHE A 362 -17.55 -21.83 1.05
C PHE A 362 -16.49 -22.02 2.13
N SER A 363 -16.67 -21.40 3.30
CA SER A 363 -15.74 -21.51 4.44
C SER A 363 -15.57 -22.97 4.89
N SER A 364 -16.67 -23.71 5.06
CA SER A 364 -16.63 -25.11 5.44
C SER A 364 -15.92 -25.96 4.38
N SER A 365 -16.18 -25.72 3.10
CA SER A 365 -15.53 -26.47 2.02
C SER A 365 -14.02 -26.26 1.97
N LEU A 366 -13.52 -25.10 2.40
CA LEU A 366 -12.10 -24.81 2.52
C LEU A 366 -11.50 -25.48 3.78
N LEU A 367 -12.15 -25.30 4.93
CA LEU A 367 -11.59 -25.64 6.25
C LEU A 367 -11.63 -27.12 6.59
N ASN A 368 -12.55 -27.89 6.01
CA ASN A 368 -12.67 -29.34 6.29
C ASN A 368 -11.66 -30.22 5.52
N GLN A 369 -10.84 -29.63 4.64
CA GLN A 369 -9.86 -30.37 3.83
C GLN A 369 -8.50 -30.46 4.52
N LEU A 370 -8.43 -31.22 5.61
CA LEU A 370 -7.20 -31.35 6.39
C LEU A 370 -6.03 -31.96 5.61
N SER A 371 -6.28 -32.74 4.55
CA SER A 371 -5.23 -33.29 3.69
C SER A 371 -4.40 -32.21 2.97
N ASN A 372 -5.02 -31.07 2.69
CA ASN A 372 -4.37 -29.95 1.98
C ASN A 372 -3.84 -28.88 2.93
N LEU A 373 -3.71 -29.22 4.20
CA LEU A 373 -3.25 -28.32 5.24
C LEU A 373 -1.73 -28.34 5.33
N THR A 374 -1.13 -27.15 5.41
CA THR A 374 0.29 -26.98 5.76
C THR A 374 0.40 -26.18 7.05
N LEU A 375 1.10 -26.76 8.02
CA LEU A 375 1.47 -26.10 9.26
C LEU A 375 2.95 -25.75 9.21
N GLU A 376 3.29 -24.48 9.35
CA GLU A 376 4.68 -24.04 9.34
C GLU A 376 4.99 -23.29 10.63
N TYR A 377 6.14 -23.67 11.22
CA TYR A 377 6.72 -23.02 12.38
C TYR A 377 8.09 -22.47 12.01
N ARG A 378 8.30 -21.22 12.31
CA ARG A 378 9.58 -20.54 12.16
C ARG A 378 10.01 -19.99 13.51
N ALA A 379 11.09 -20.48 14.06
CA ALA A 379 11.65 -20.02 15.33
C ALA A 379 13.13 -20.46 15.44
N ARG A 380 13.83 -19.95 16.44
CA ARG A 380 15.14 -20.44 16.80
C ARG A 380 14.98 -21.77 17.55
N LEU A 381 15.47 -22.87 16.98
CA LEU A 381 15.21 -24.24 17.43
C LEU A 381 16.43 -24.91 18.07
N ASP A 382 17.52 -24.19 18.31
CA ASP A 382 18.79 -24.67 18.83
C ASP A 382 18.71 -25.37 20.21
N THR A 383 17.55 -25.35 20.86
CA THR A 383 17.31 -26.02 22.17
C THR A 383 16.11 -26.97 22.16
N LEU A 384 15.52 -27.23 21.00
CA LEU A 384 14.38 -28.12 20.85
C LEU A 384 14.83 -29.44 20.20
N ASP A 385 14.41 -30.56 20.76
CA ASP A 385 14.32 -31.82 20.05
C ASP A 385 13.27 -31.62 18.95
N GLU A 386 13.70 -31.61 17.68
CA GLU A 386 12.84 -31.32 16.54
C GLU A 386 11.64 -32.27 16.46
N ASP A 387 11.86 -33.55 16.75
CA ASP A 387 10.81 -34.58 16.71
C ASP A 387 9.76 -34.34 17.81
N ASN A 388 10.19 -33.95 18.99
CA ASN A 388 9.27 -33.63 20.10
C ASN A 388 8.52 -32.33 19.87
N ALA A 389 9.18 -31.29 19.32
CA ALA A 389 8.54 -30.06 18.97
C ALA A 389 7.46 -30.26 17.89
N LEU A 390 7.77 -30.98 16.82
CA LEU A 390 6.81 -31.33 15.77
C LEU A 390 5.62 -32.13 16.33
N PHE A 391 5.86 -33.08 17.22
CA PHE A 391 4.78 -33.84 17.86
C PHE A 391 3.87 -32.95 18.71
N GLN A 392 4.44 -32.06 19.52
CA GLN A 392 3.67 -31.15 20.38
C GLN A 392 2.85 -30.14 19.54
N TYR A 393 3.43 -29.59 18.50
CA TYR A 393 2.71 -28.68 17.61
C TYR A 393 1.59 -29.37 16.85
N ASN A 394 1.82 -30.56 16.34
CA ASN A 394 0.79 -31.40 15.74
C ASN A 394 -0.36 -31.72 16.70
N LEU A 395 0.00 -32.09 17.94
CA LEU A 395 -0.98 -32.35 18.97
C LEU A 395 -1.78 -31.12 19.33
N ALA A 396 -1.14 -29.95 19.43
CA ALA A 396 -1.80 -28.69 19.69
C ALA A 396 -2.80 -28.32 18.58
N TYR A 397 -2.42 -28.54 17.32
CA TYR A 397 -3.33 -28.32 16.19
C TYR A 397 -4.51 -29.29 16.21
N LEU A 398 -4.24 -30.59 16.32
CA LEU A 398 -5.29 -31.62 16.38
C LEU A 398 -6.21 -31.39 17.58
N TYR A 399 -5.66 -31.01 18.71
CA TYR A 399 -6.43 -30.67 19.89
C TYR A 399 -7.31 -29.43 19.64
N GLY A 400 -6.75 -28.37 19.05
CA GLY A 400 -7.49 -27.19 18.69
C GLY A 400 -8.59 -27.45 17.66
N SER A 401 -8.35 -28.32 16.68
CA SER A 401 -9.30 -28.70 15.65
C SER A 401 -10.39 -29.67 16.14
N THR A 402 -10.09 -30.50 17.14
CA THR A 402 -11.02 -31.50 17.73
C THR A 402 -11.77 -30.94 18.93
N PHE A 403 -11.14 -30.04 19.71
CA PHE A 403 -11.81 -29.35 20.81
C PHE A 403 -12.57 -28.16 20.26
N LYS A 404 -13.75 -28.46 19.80
CA LYS A 404 -14.77 -27.48 19.48
C LYS A 404 -15.27 -26.90 20.80
N GLU A 405 -14.46 -26.04 21.41
CA GLU A 405 -15.00 -25.24 22.49
C GLU A 405 -16.08 -24.40 21.85
N SER A 406 -17.30 -24.72 22.17
CA SER A 406 -18.51 -23.96 21.86
C SER A 406 -18.50 -22.62 22.63
N LYS A 407 -17.43 -21.87 22.57
CA LYS A 407 -17.48 -20.45 22.89
C LYS A 407 -18.39 -19.87 21.86
N ASP A 408 -19.54 -19.52 22.35
CA ASP A 408 -20.51 -18.72 21.65
C ASP A 408 -19.79 -17.48 21.14
N TYR A 409 -19.37 -17.53 19.87
CA TYR A 409 -18.86 -16.37 19.14
C TYR A 409 -20.04 -15.48 18.79
N SER A 410 -20.88 -15.18 19.80
CA SER A 410 -21.90 -14.20 19.63
C SER A 410 -21.19 -12.88 19.30
N TRP A 411 -21.20 -12.56 18.02
CA TRP A 411 -20.85 -11.24 17.56
C TRP A 411 -21.80 -10.26 18.24
N GLN A 412 -21.38 -9.73 19.34
CA GLN A 412 -22.09 -8.62 19.96
C GLN A 412 -21.64 -7.37 19.22
N ARG A 413 -22.45 -6.98 18.25
CA ARG A 413 -22.34 -5.64 17.71
C ARG A 413 -22.54 -4.70 18.88
N ASP A 414 -21.52 -3.92 19.19
CA ASP A 414 -21.72 -2.80 20.09
C ASP A 414 -22.58 -1.76 19.36
N THR A 415 -23.88 -1.86 19.58
CA THR A 415 -24.91 -0.97 19.03
C THR A 415 -25.03 0.32 19.83
N SER A 416 -24.27 0.49 20.92
CA SER A 416 -24.17 1.74 21.64
C SER A 416 -23.57 2.76 20.67
N GLY A 417 -24.45 3.46 19.96
CA GLY A 417 -24.03 4.54 19.08
C GLY A 417 -23.26 5.55 19.90
N LEU A 418 -22.15 6.08 19.39
CA LEU A 418 -21.44 7.17 20.03
C LEU A 418 -22.41 8.35 20.20
N GLU A 419 -23.06 8.45 21.39
CA GLU A 419 -23.97 9.53 21.70
C GLU A 419 -23.15 10.71 22.24
N VAL A 420 -23.28 11.86 21.57
CA VAL A 420 -22.57 13.08 21.91
C VAL A 420 -23.56 14.21 21.98
N ASP A 421 -23.71 14.80 23.15
CA ASP A 421 -24.45 16.05 23.30
C ASP A 421 -23.54 17.22 22.94
N CYS A 422 -23.98 18.06 21.99
CA CYS A 422 -23.16 19.13 21.42
C CYS A 422 -23.91 20.47 21.53
N PRO A 423 -23.28 21.49 22.14
CA PRO A 423 -23.78 22.85 22.07
C PRO A 423 -23.92 23.32 20.62
N LYS A 424 -24.97 24.05 20.31
CA LYS A 424 -25.18 24.61 18.99
C LYS A 424 -24.14 25.69 18.67
N VAL A 425 -23.59 25.66 17.46
CA VAL A 425 -22.72 26.68 16.91
C VAL A 425 -23.42 27.45 15.78
N LYS A 426 -22.93 28.66 15.47
CA LYS A 426 -23.39 29.45 14.35
C LYS A 426 -22.27 29.70 13.36
N LEU A 427 -22.58 29.70 12.08
CA LEU A 427 -21.66 30.12 11.04
C LEU A 427 -21.47 31.64 11.14
N LYS A 428 -20.23 32.11 11.29
CA LYS A 428 -19.88 33.56 11.39
C LYS A 428 -19.42 34.13 10.08
N GLU A 429 -18.63 33.37 9.32
CA GLU A 429 -17.99 33.87 8.12
C GLU A 429 -17.87 32.80 7.06
N THR A 430 -17.98 33.20 5.80
CA THR A 430 -17.71 32.35 4.63
C THR A 430 -16.77 33.13 3.69
N LYS A 431 -15.64 32.45 3.32
CA LYS A 431 -14.66 32.99 2.37
C LYS A 431 -14.37 31.97 1.27
N PRO A 432 -13.99 32.38 0.05
CA PRO A 432 -13.44 31.45 -0.93
C PRO A 432 -12.13 30.87 -0.41
N GLU A 433 -11.90 29.60 -0.70
CA GLU A 433 -10.65 28.90 -0.40
C GLU A 433 -9.85 28.71 -1.70
N PRO A 434 -8.66 29.37 -1.84
CA PRO A 434 -7.99 29.47 -3.14
C PRO A 434 -7.31 28.18 -3.60
N VAL A 435 -6.86 27.29 -2.69
CA VAL A 435 -6.18 26.03 -3.08
C VAL A 435 -7.15 25.05 -3.69
N SER A 436 -8.27 24.80 -3.00
CA SER A 436 -9.28 23.86 -3.47
C SER A 436 -10.29 24.48 -4.43
N GLY A 437 -10.37 25.81 -4.48
CA GLY A 437 -11.48 26.51 -5.13
C GLY A 437 -12.82 26.26 -4.44
N GLY A 438 -12.80 25.80 -3.20
CA GLY A 438 -13.97 25.59 -2.33
C GLY A 438 -14.26 26.78 -1.43
N VAL A 439 -14.76 26.51 -0.22
CA VAL A 439 -15.12 27.52 0.77
C VAL A 439 -14.44 27.29 2.10
N LEU A 440 -14.09 28.37 2.77
CA LEU A 440 -13.61 28.40 4.14
C LEU A 440 -14.69 29.00 5.05
N TRP A 441 -15.20 28.20 5.97
CA TRP A 441 -16.17 28.62 6.97
C TRP A 441 -15.50 28.85 8.34
N THR A 442 -15.94 29.88 9.04
CA THR A 442 -15.56 30.14 10.45
C THR A 442 -16.80 30.10 11.31
N PHE A 443 -16.75 29.28 12.37
CA PHE A 443 -17.87 29.07 13.30
C PHE A 443 -17.72 29.89 14.59
N SER A 444 -18.82 29.99 15.36
CA SER A 444 -18.88 30.83 16.55
C SER A 444 -17.97 30.41 17.69
N ASN A 445 -17.57 29.14 17.73
CA ASN A 445 -16.59 28.60 18.68
C ASN A 445 -15.12 28.75 18.22
N GLY A 446 -14.88 29.37 17.07
CA GLY A 446 -13.53 29.59 16.53
C GLY A 446 -13.03 28.50 15.58
N MET A 447 -13.68 27.34 15.53
CA MET A 447 -13.30 26.32 14.56
C MET A 447 -13.53 26.77 13.12
N ARG A 448 -12.65 26.36 12.23
CA ARG A 448 -12.70 26.62 10.79
C ARG A 448 -12.96 25.33 10.04
N VAL A 449 -13.63 25.43 8.90
CA VAL A 449 -13.86 24.29 8.01
C VAL A 449 -13.56 24.70 6.58
N VAL A 450 -12.68 23.94 5.91
CA VAL A 450 -12.54 23.98 4.45
C VAL A 450 -13.44 22.91 3.87
N TYR A 451 -14.26 23.31 2.90
CA TYR A 451 -15.13 22.37 2.21
C TYR A 451 -15.01 22.53 0.70
N LYS A 452 -14.85 21.39 0.01
CA LYS A 452 -14.87 21.28 -1.45
C LYS A 452 -15.69 20.07 -1.87
N GLN A 453 -16.74 20.31 -2.66
CA GLN A 453 -17.47 19.22 -3.27
C GLN A 453 -16.73 18.65 -4.49
N VAL A 454 -16.58 17.32 -4.53
CA VAL A 454 -16.08 16.54 -5.68
C VAL A 454 -17.07 15.41 -5.91
N PRO A 455 -18.04 15.56 -6.83
CA PRO A 455 -19.13 14.60 -6.99
C PRO A 455 -18.68 13.29 -7.66
N GLY A 456 -19.47 12.23 -7.46
CA GLY A 456 -19.37 10.99 -8.22
C GLY A 456 -18.66 9.82 -7.51
N ARG A 457 -18.05 10.03 -6.33
CA ARG A 457 -17.30 8.98 -5.62
C ARG A 457 -18.02 8.34 -4.43
N ARG A 458 -19.11 8.93 -3.95
CA ARG A 458 -19.87 8.53 -2.75
C ARG A 458 -19.05 8.50 -1.46
N THR A 459 -17.82 9.00 -1.48
CA THR A 459 -16.92 9.15 -0.34
C THR A 459 -16.37 10.56 -0.27
N PHE A 460 -15.79 10.90 0.88
CA PHE A 460 -15.03 12.13 1.07
C PHE A 460 -13.78 11.85 1.88
N GLN A 461 -12.74 12.59 1.56
CA GLN A 461 -11.51 12.65 2.33
C GLN A 461 -11.62 13.75 3.37
N TYR A 462 -11.01 13.53 4.54
CA TYR A 462 -11.03 14.52 5.59
C TYR A 462 -9.69 14.67 6.31
N SER A 463 -9.49 15.83 6.94
CA SER A 463 -8.42 16.05 7.91
C SER A 463 -8.91 16.92 9.05
N LEU A 464 -8.77 16.47 10.28
CA LEU A 464 -8.87 17.32 11.47
C LEU A 464 -7.46 17.80 11.80
N LEU A 465 -7.16 19.04 11.42
CA LEU A 465 -5.85 19.68 11.57
C LEU A 465 -5.80 20.53 12.82
N MET A 466 -4.75 20.40 13.61
CA MET A 466 -4.52 21.09 14.87
C MET A 466 -3.10 21.68 14.88
N GLY A 467 -2.96 22.95 15.25
CA GLY A 467 -1.71 23.73 15.20
C GLY A 467 -0.67 23.38 16.27
N ARG A 468 -0.62 22.15 16.73
CA ARG A 468 0.31 21.66 17.75
C ARG A 468 0.90 20.35 17.32
N GLY A 469 2.20 20.17 17.58
CA GLY A 469 2.94 18.95 17.23
C GLY A 469 3.98 18.60 18.31
N LEU A 470 4.87 17.68 17.97
CA LEU A 470 5.87 17.11 18.87
C LEU A 470 6.82 18.14 19.49
N SER A 471 7.07 19.29 18.83
CA SER A 471 7.92 20.37 19.38
C SER A 471 7.40 20.93 20.71
N GLY A 472 6.15 20.64 21.07
CA GLY A 472 5.54 20.99 22.36
C GLY A 472 5.68 19.91 23.44
N VAL A 473 6.27 18.76 23.15
CA VAL A 473 6.38 17.62 24.07
C VAL A 473 7.77 17.59 24.71
N ASP A 474 7.80 17.48 26.03
CA ASP A 474 9.04 17.41 26.80
C ASP A 474 9.49 15.97 27.05
N GLY A 475 10.82 15.78 27.19
CA GLY A 475 11.40 14.54 27.67
C GLY A 475 11.21 13.33 26.73
N LEU A 476 11.04 13.57 25.42
CA LEU A 476 11.03 12.48 24.43
C LEU A 476 12.40 11.83 24.32
N LEU A 477 12.42 10.52 24.21
CA LEU A 477 13.58 9.75 23.82
C LEU A 477 13.72 9.74 22.30
N GLU A 478 14.93 9.36 21.82
CA GLU A 478 15.20 9.25 20.38
C GLU A 478 14.21 8.29 19.70
N GLY A 479 13.54 8.77 18.64
CA GLY A 479 12.54 7.99 17.91
C GLY A 479 11.21 7.73 18.62
N GLU A 480 11.04 8.22 19.84
CA GLU A 480 9.78 8.08 20.61
C GLU A 480 8.63 8.86 19.96
N GLY A 481 8.93 10.06 19.43
CA GLY A 481 7.93 10.94 18.82
C GLY A 481 7.20 10.30 17.64
N GLY A 482 7.84 9.44 16.88
CA GLY A 482 7.24 8.73 15.75
C GLY A 482 6.10 7.79 16.13
N TYR A 483 5.96 7.42 17.41
CA TYR A 483 4.87 6.57 17.90
C TYR A 483 3.62 7.34 18.32
N PHE A 484 3.68 8.66 18.42
CA PHE A 484 2.56 9.44 18.94
C PHE A 484 1.29 9.30 18.08
N GLY A 485 1.45 9.20 16.75
CA GLY A 485 0.30 8.91 15.88
C GLY A 485 -0.37 7.59 16.23
N ASP A 486 0.41 6.53 16.40
CA ASP A 486 -0.10 5.19 16.72
C ASP A 486 -0.83 5.15 18.07
N MET A 487 -0.33 5.93 19.05
CA MET A 487 -0.93 5.96 20.39
C MET A 487 -2.41 6.32 20.37
N LEU A 488 -2.87 7.13 19.42
CA LEU A 488 -4.28 7.53 19.37
C LEU A 488 -5.21 6.35 19.09
N SER A 489 -4.75 5.34 18.34
CA SER A 489 -5.51 4.12 18.05
C SER A 489 -5.61 3.14 19.23
N LEU A 490 -4.85 3.38 20.30
CA LEU A 490 -4.79 2.53 21.50
C LEU A 490 -5.68 3.03 22.65
N TYR A 491 -6.46 4.09 22.42
CA TYR A 491 -7.38 4.62 23.44
C TYR A 491 -8.76 3.99 23.32
N ASP A 492 -9.36 3.68 24.46
CA ASP A 492 -10.80 3.52 24.56
C ASP A 492 -11.47 4.86 24.30
N ALA A 493 -12.56 4.90 23.56
CA ALA A 493 -13.22 6.15 23.21
C ALA A 493 -14.75 6.00 23.13
N GLY A 494 -15.47 6.94 23.70
CA GLY A 494 -16.93 6.99 23.63
C GLY A 494 -17.63 5.79 24.28
N GLY A 495 -17.01 5.17 25.29
CA GLY A 495 -17.53 3.97 25.96
C GLY A 495 -17.15 2.65 25.30
N LEU A 496 -16.48 2.70 24.14
CA LEU A 496 -15.97 1.53 23.43
C LEU A 496 -14.51 1.26 23.84
N SER A 497 -14.13 -0.02 23.90
CA SER A 497 -12.71 -0.38 23.97
C SER A 497 -11.98 0.07 22.71
N ALA A 498 -10.65 0.19 22.75
CA ALA A 498 -9.86 0.57 21.58
C ALA A 498 -10.11 -0.35 20.36
N ALA A 499 -10.22 -1.65 20.60
CA ALA A 499 -10.60 -2.60 19.55
C ALA A 499 -12.03 -2.35 19.05
N GLY A 500 -12.99 -2.20 19.97
CA GLY A 500 -14.39 -1.90 19.61
C GLY A 500 -14.56 -0.57 18.88
N PHE A 501 -13.75 0.43 19.22
CA PHE A 501 -13.74 1.71 18.51
C PHE A 501 -13.20 1.57 17.09
N ARG A 502 -12.10 0.81 16.90
CA ARG A 502 -11.58 0.51 15.56
C ARG A 502 -12.59 -0.28 14.73
N ASP A 503 -13.24 -1.29 15.32
CA ASP A 503 -14.29 -2.06 14.64
C ASP A 503 -15.48 -1.17 14.27
N HIS A 504 -15.89 -0.26 15.16
CA HIS A 504 -16.96 0.70 14.86
C HIS A 504 -16.63 1.58 13.65
N LEU A 505 -15.39 2.07 13.56
CA LEU A 505 -14.94 2.84 12.41
C LEU A 505 -14.94 1.98 11.13
N ALA A 506 -14.36 0.80 11.19
CA ALA A 506 -14.23 -0.12 10.05
C ALA A 506 -15.61 -0.52 9.48
N VAL A 507 -16.56 -0.92 10.33
CA VAL A 507 -17.94 -1.27 9.90
C VAL A 507 -18.66 -0.09 9.24
N ASN A 508 -18.34 1.15 9.66
CA ASN A 508 -18.88 2.36 9.04
C ASN A 508 -18.05 2.83 7.82
N GLY A 509 -16.98 2.11 7.44
CA GLY A 509 -16.12 2.45 6.31
C GLY A 509 -15.30 3.71 6.55
N ILE A 510 -15.03 4.05 7.81
CA ILE A 510 -14.28 5.24 8.20
C ILE A 510 -12.84 4.84 8.47
N SER A 511 -11.91 5.32 7.67
CA SER A 511 -10.48 5.24 7.98
C SER A 511 -10.05 6.43 8.84
N MET A 512 -9.08 6.21 9.73
CA MET A 512 -8.57 7.25 10.62
C MET A 512 -7.07 7.07 10.84
N ASN A 513 -6.27 7.98 10.27
CA ASN A 513 -4.81 7.93 10.27
C ASN A 513 -4.24 9.16 10.96
N PRO A 514 -3.90 9.09 12.25
CA PRO A 514 -3.27 10.19 12.96
C PRO A 514 -1.83 10.40 12.50
N GLN A 515 -1.47 11.64 12.22
CA GLN A 515 -0.11 12.06 11.89
C GLN A 515 0.31 13.18 12.83
N VAL A 516 1.40 12.99 13.54
CA VAL A 516 1.93 13.97 14.48
C VAL A 516 3.27 14.50 13.97
N ALA A 517 3.23 15.66 13.34
CA ALA A 517 4.41 16.37 12.84
C ALA A 517 5.05 17.21 13.97
N LEU A 518 6.14 17.89 13.69
CA LEU A 518 6.80 18.77 14.68
C LEU A 518 5.94 19.96 15.08
N THR A 519 5.18 20.53 14.15
CA THR A 519 4.44 21.80 14.39
C THR A 519 2.94 21.67 14.35
N TYR A 520 2.40 20.57 13.83
CA TYR A 520 0.98 20.31 13.73
C TYR A 520 0.67 18.83 13.95
N THR A 521 -0.58 18.55 14.21
CA THR A 521 -1.14 17.19 14.22
C THR A 521 -2.34 17.17 13.29
N SER A 522 -2.46 16.11 12.48
CA SER A 522 -3.64 15.86 11.67
C SER A 522 -4.20 14.47 11.90
N ILE A 523 -5.52 14.35 11.89
CA ILE A 523 -6.23 13.07 11.85
C ILE A 523 -6.91 13.02 10.47
N GLN A 524 -6.40 12.19 9.59
CA GLN A 524 -6.83 12.13 8.19
C GLN A 524 -7.48 10.79 7.88
N GLY A 525 -8.30 10.76 6.85
CA GLY A 525 -8.86 9.54 6.34
C GLY A 525 -10.00 9.76 5.36
N GLU A 526 -10.62 8.67 5.00
CA GLU A 526 -11.76 8.61 4.10
C GLU A 526 -13.01 8.13 4.85
N ALA A 527 -14.17 8.59 4.42
CA ALA A 527 -15.45 8.08 4.91
C ALA A 527 -16.51 8.11 3.80
N PRO A 528 -17.50 7.19 3.83
CA PRO A 528 -18.67 7.27 2.96
C PRO A 528 -19.45 8.56 3.18
N SER A 529 -19.99 9.15 2.11
CA SER A 529 -20.73 10.42 2.15
C SER A 529 -21.86 10.45 3.19
N SER A 530 -22.54 9.32 3.38
CA SER A 530 -23.61 9.16 4.38
C SER A 530 -23.10 9.11 5.84
N LYS A 531 -21.80 8.91 6.07
CA LYS A 531 -21.22 8.67 7.40
C LYS A 531 -20.55 9.90 8.02
N LEU A 532 -20.70 11.10 7.42
CA LEU A 532 -20.20 12.33 8.02
C LEU A 532 -20.67 12.56 9.48
N PRO A 533 -21.94 12.30 9.85
CA PRO A 533 -22.34 12.38 11.26
C PRO A 533 -21.62 11.39 12.17
N THR A 534 -21.41 10.17 11.70
CA THR A 534 -20.69 9.09 12.43
C THR A 534 -19.23 9.48 12.63
N LEU A 535 -18.56 10.00 11.62
CA LEU A 535 -17.19 10.51 11.70
C LEU A 535 -17.07 11.60 12.76
N LEU A 536 -17.95 12.60 12.75
CA LEU A 536 -17.88 13.68 13.74
C LEU A 536 -18.12 13.19 15.16
N LYS A 537 -19.02 12.23 15.36
CA LYS A 537 -19.21 11.58 16.65
C LYS A 537 -17.95 10.84 17.11
N ALA A 538 -17.30 10.11 16.21
CA ALA A 538 -16.05 9.41 16.49
C ALA A 538 -14.91 10.36 16.87
N LEU A 539 -14.72 11.44 16.10
CA LEU A 539 -13.72 12.46 16.43
C LEU A 539 -14.01 13.14 17.78
N LEU A 540 -15.27 13.38 18.10
CA LEU A 540 -15.69 13.94 19.41
C LEU A 540 -15.49 12.94 20.55
N ALA A 541 -15.73 11.66 20.34
CA ALA A 541 -15.46 10.61 21.32
C ALA A 541 -13.96 10.55 21.66
N LEU A 542 -13.09 10.60 20.64
CA LEU A 542 -11.65 10.71 20.86
C LEU A 542 -11.25 12.01 21.56
N ALA A 543 -11.85 13.12 21.19
CA ALA A 543 -11.51 14.41 21.78
C ALA A 543 -11.90 14.52 23.25
N ASN A 544 -13.08 14.00 23.63
CA ASN A 544 -13.70 14.28 24.93
C ASN A 544 -13.81 13.05 25.84
N GLY A 545 -13.85 11.84 25.30
CA GLY A 545 -14.19 10.62 26.04
C GLY A 545 -13.15 9.50 25.92
N ARG A 546 -11.88 9.83 25.61
CA ARG A 546 -10.81 8.83 25.51
C ARG A 546 -10.25 8.47 26.88
N THR A 547 -9.91 7.22 27.05
CA THR A 547 -9.17 6.69 28.19
C THR A 547 -8.05 5.76 27.75
N VAL A 548 -6.97 5.71 28.52
CA VAL A 548 -5.80 4.89 28.21
C VAL A 548 -6.13 3.40 28.35
N ASN A 549 -5.87 2.62 27.31
CA ASN A 549 -5.95 1.15 27.35
C ASN A 549 -4.54 0.56 27.52
N ARG A 550 -4.24 0.04 28.71
CA ARG A 550 -2.92 -0.52 29.01
C ARG A 550 -2.66 -1.81 28.23
N GLY A 551 -3.65 -2.67 28.07
CA GLY A 551 -3.49 -3.93 27.34
C GLY A 551 -3.08 -3.70 25.88
N GLU A 552 -3.75 -2.80 25.17
CA GLU A 552 -3.40 -2.42 23.80
C GLU A 552 -2.00 -1.78 23.74
N PHE A 553 -1.65 -0.96 24.71
CA PHE A 553 -0.30 -0.39 24.78
C PHE A 553 0.78 -1.46 24.98
N ASP A 554 0.57 -2.41 25.88
CA ASP A 554 1.53 -3.49 26.13
C ASP A 554 1.72 -4.40 24.89
N VAL A 555 0.66 -4.63 24.12
CA VAL A 555 0.76 -5.30 22.81
C VAL A 555 1.62 -4.47 21.85
N SER A 556 1.34 -3.18 21.71
CA SER A 556 2.11 -2.29 20.84
C SER A 556 3.58 -2.19 21.25
N LEU A 557 3.87 -2.15 22.57
CA LEU A 557 5.23 -2.13 23.09
C LEU A 557 6.01 -3.40 22.74
N ARG A 558 5.38 -4.57 22.81
CA ARG A 558 5.99 -5.84 22.37
C ARG A 558 6.23 -5.84 20.87
N ASN A 559 5.24 -5.45 20.09
CA ASN A 559 5.34 -5.42 18.64
C ASN A 559 6.46 -4.51 18.13
N SER A 560 6.65 -3.35 18.80
CA SER A 560 7.74 -2.44 18.44
C SER A 560 9.13 -3.06 18.59
N LYS A 561 9.32 -3.94 19.56
CA LYS A 561 10.59 -4.65 19.77
C LYS A 561 10.88 -5.67 18.66
N TRP A 562 9.84 -6.19 18.02
CA TRP A 562 9.99 -7.21 16.97
C TRP A 562 10.03 -6.63 15.56
N ALA A 563 9.60 -5.41 15.40
CA ALA A 563 9.61 -4.77 14.11
C ALA A 563 11.04 -4.51 13.63
N ARG A 564 11.31 -4.84 12.37
CA ARG A 564 12.57 -4.50 11.71
C ARG A 564 12.56 -3.02 11.34
N GLU A 565 13.61 -2.32 11.72
CA GLU A 565 13.72 -0.90 11.40
C GLU A 565 13.92 -0.68 9.89
N PRO A 566 13.08 0.11 9.23
CA PRO A 566 13.27 0.45 7.82
C PRO A 566 14.63 1.09 7.55
N VAL A 567 15.18 0.86 6.36
CA VAL A 567 16.51 1.39 6.00
C VAL A 567 16.52 2.91 6.05
N ASP A 568 15.46 3.58 5.57
CA ASP A 568 15.36 5.03 5.63
C ASP A 568 15.39 5.58 7.06
N ASN A 569 14.72 4.93 8.00
CA ASN A 569 14.79 5.30 9.43
C ASN A 569 16.21 5.16 9.98
N ARG A 570 16.94 4.11 9.59
CA ARG A 570 18.33 3.90 10.02
C ARG A 570 19.26 4.96 9.46
N LEU A 571 19.11 5.30 8.17
CA LEU A 571 19.85 6.40 7.53
C LEU A 571 19.55 7.73 8.19
N TYR A 572 18.27 7.97 8.50
CA TYR A 572 17.85 9.17 9.20
C TYR A 572 18.50 9.27 10.59
N ALA A 573 18.50 8.19 11.37
CA ALA A 573 19.15 8.14 12.69
C ALA A 573 20.68 8.35 12.59
N MET A 574 21.34 7.82 11.56
CA MET A 574 22.77 8.05 11.31
C MET A 574 23.05 9.53 11.00
N MET A 575 22.19 10.17 10.24
CA MET A 575 22.32 11.57 9.83
C MET A 575 21.99 12.53 10.99
N TYR A 576 21.00 12.19 11.81
CA TYR A 576 20.50 13.01 12.91
C TYR A 576 20.61 12.31 14.27
N PRO A 577 21.83 12.00 14.75
CA PRO A 577 22.00 11.27 16.01
C PRO A 577 21.44 12.05 17.19
N GLY A 578 20.67 11.36 18.03
CA GLY A 578 20.08 11.95 19.25
C GLY A 578 18.90 12.89 19.00
N PHE A 579 18.37 12.96 17.78
CA PHE A 579 17.18 13.76 17.51
C PHE A 579 15.91 13.07 18.02
N ASN A 580 15.35 13.59 19.09
CA ASN A 580 14.27 12.95 19.84
C ASN A 580 12.90 12.99 19.15
N TYR A 581 12.74 13.82 18.14
CA TYR A 581 11.50 14.03 17.39
C TYR A 581 11.49 13.34 16.02
N SER A 582 12.44 12.45 15.77
CA SER A 582 12.59 11.76 14.49
C SER A 582 11.52 10.69 14.26
N THR A 583 11.63 10.04 13.13
CA THR A 583 10.89 8.82 12.77
C THR A 583 10.98 7.77 13.88
N LYS A 584 10.05 6.83 13.88
CA LYS A 584 10.05 5.72 14.86
C LYS A 584 11.42 5.06 14.94
N LYS A 585 11.92 4.88 16.14
CA LYS A 585 13.01 3.97 16.40
C LYS A 585 12.44 2.69 16.95
N TYR A 586 12.38 1.66 16.14
CA TYR A 586 11.89 0.35 16.57
C TYR A 586 12.79 -0.16 17.68
N SER A 587 12.40 -1.15 18.42
CA SER A 587 13.13 -1.74 19.54
C SER A 587 13.35 -0.86 20.80
N THR A 588 13.58 0.43 20.67
CA THR A 588 13.92 1.31 21.81
C THR A 588 13.09 2.58 21.92
N GLY A 589 12.46 3.05 20.82
CA GLY A 589 11.71 4.32 20.82
C GLY A 589 10.44 4.27 21.67
N LEU A 590 9.68 3.17 21.56
CA LEU A 590 8.51 2.96 22.40
C LEU A 590 8.92 2.40 23.77
N ASN A 591 8.45 3.03 24.85
CA ASN A 591 8.79 2.66 26.22
C ASN A 591 7.60 2.88 27.17
N PRO A 592 7.60 2.32 28.40
CA PRO A 592 6.48 2.43 29.32
C PRO A 592 6.05 3.88 29.65
N GLY A 593 6.96 4.84 29.54
CA GLY A 593 6.68 6.26 29.78
C GLY A 593 6.00 6.96 28.60
N THR A 594 6.06 6.39 27.38
CA THR A 594 5.49 6.99 26.18
C THR A 594 3.98 7.18 26.29
N GLN A 595 3.28 6.22 26.92
CA GLN A 595 1.83 6.29 27.11
C GLN A 595 1.42 7.53 27.91
N ALA A 596 2.12 7.84 28.99
CA ALA A 596 1.81 9.01 29.82
C ALA A 596 2.09 10.32 29.08
N LYS A 597 3.20 10.42 28.34
CA LYS A 597 3.55 11.58 27.52
C LYS A 597 2.52 11.80 26.41
N ALA A 598 2.11 10.73 25.72
CA ALA A 598 1.08 10.78 24.69
C ALA A 598 -0.28 11.20 25.26
N ALA A 599 -0.66 10.68 26.44
CA ALA A 599 -1.90 11.08 27.10
C ALA A 599 -1.92 12.58 27.43
N GLN A 600 -0.83 13.10 27.97
CA GLN A 600 -0.69 14.54 28.26
C GLN A 600 -0.70 15.39 26.98
N PHE A 601 -0.02 14.94 25.94
CA PHE A 601 -0.02 15.60 24.64
C PHE A 601 -1.42 15.68 24.05
N TYR A 602 -2.15 14.58 23.98
CA TYR A 602 -3.51 14.56 23.42
C TYR A 602 -4.52 15.32 24.28
N GLU A 603 -4.37 15.33 25.60
CA GLU A 603 -5.21 16.18 26.45
C GLU A 603 -4.97 17.66 26.11
N SER A 604 -3.70 18.08 26.01
CA SER A 604 -3.36 19.43 25.59
C SER A 604 -3.86 19.78 24.18
N LEU A 605 -3.82 18.81 23.26
CA LEU A 605 -4.26 18.97 21.88
C LEU A 605 -5.78 19.21 21.78
N PHE A 606 -6.57 18.28 22.35
CA PHE A 606 -8.03 18.29 22.24
C PHE A 606 -8.71 19.28 23.18
N SER A 607 -8.07 19.76 24.23
CA SER A 607 -8.64 20.80 25.07
C SER A 607 -8.69 22.20 24.41
N ARG A 608 -7.96 22.41 23.33
CA ARG A 608 -7.75 23.72 22.70
C ARG A 608 -7.97 23.69 21.20
N MET A 609 -9.17 23.30 20.79
CA MET A 609 -9.56 23.21 19.39
C MET A 609 -9.99 24.54 18.75
N ASN A 610 -9.74 25.69 19.40
CA ASN A 610 -10.05 27.00 18.86
C ASN A 610 -9.22 27.39 17.62
N ASP A 611 -8.07 26.77 17.43
CA ASP A 611 -7.23 26.87 16.23
C ASP A 611 -7.39 25.66 15.30
N GLY A 612 -8.28 24.73 15.65
CA GLY A 612 -8.57 23.54 14.85
C GLY A 612 -9.26 23.88 13.52
N MET A 613 -8.93 23.08 12.54
CA MET A 613 -9.51 23.13 11.21
C MET A 613 -9.97 21.76 10.77
N LEU A 614 -11.21 21.66 10.32
CA LEU A 614 -11.68 20.45 9.64
C LEU A 614 -11.62 20.71 8.13
N ILE A 615 -11.00 19.84 7.40
CA ILE A 615 -10.91 19.83 5.94
C ILE A 615 -11.79 18.71 5.43
N LEU A 616 -12.69 19.00 4.48
CA LEU A 616 -13.61 18.04 3.88
C LEU A 616 -13.59 18.23 2.36
N VAL A 617 -13.15 17.20 1.63
CA VAL A 617 -13.09 17.20 0.16
C VAL A 617 -13.74 15.92 -0.35
N GLY A 618 -14.82 16.02 -1.13
CA GLY A 618 -15.45 14.84 -1.71
C GLY A 618 -16.94 14.97 -1.97
N ASP A 619 -17.63 13.84 -2.06
CA ASP A 619 -19.00 13.76 -2.57
C ASP A 619 -20.05 13.87 -1.45
N VAL A 620 -20.08 14.99 -0.79
CA VAL A 620 -21.16 15.37 0.15
C VAL A 620 -21.70 16.74 -0.25
N ASP A 621 -23.00 16.92 -0.34
CA ASP A 621 -23.59 18.21 -0.67
C ASP A 621 -23.41 19.24 0.45
N GLU A 622 -23.28 20.52 0.07
CA GLU A 622 -23.03 21.63 0.99
C GLU A 622 -24.09 21.76 2.09
N ALA A 623 -25.37 21.56 1.76
CA ALA A 623 -26.47 21.73 2.72
C ALA A 623 -26.41 20.65 3.80
N THR A 624 -26.10 19.42 3.42
CA THR A 624 -25.87 18.30 4.36
C THR A 624 -24.65 18.58 5.23
N VAL A 625 -23.51 18.97 4.64
CA VAL A 625 -22.30 19.31 5.41
C VAL A 625 -22.60 20.40 6.44
N ARG A 626 -23.20 21.52 6.03
CA ARG A 626 -23.53 22.63 6.92
C ARG A 626 -24.46 22.21 8.07
N ARG A 627 -25.50 21.43 7.76
CA ARG A 627 -26.44 20.92 8.78
C ARG A 627 -25.75 20.06 9.81
N VAL A 628 -24.87 19.17 9.40
CA VAL A 628 -24.10 18.27 10.26
C VAL A 628 -23.10 19.03 11.10
N LEU A 629 -22.35 19.97 10.50
CA LEU A 629 -21.38 20.81 11.22
C LEU A 629 -22.05 21.68 12.30
N LEU A 630 -23.19 22.33 12.01
CA LEU A 630 -23.94 23.11 12.99
C LEU A 630 -24.40 22.28 14.20
N ARG A 631 -24.60 20.98 14.01
CA ARG A 631 -25.02 20.06 15.06
C ARG A 631 -23.87 19.59 15.94
N TYR A 632 -22.68 19.30 15.37
CA TYR A 632 -21.63 18.58 16.06
C TYR A 632 -20.39 19.41 16.41
N LEU A 633 -20.05 20.47 15.66
CA LEU A 633 -18.82 21.25 15.90
C LEU A 633 -18.75 21.89 17.30
N GLY A 634 -19.90 22.17 17.91
CA GLY A 634 -19.97 22.73 19.27
C GLY A 634 -19.46 21.79 20.35
N GLY A 635 -19.37 20.50 20.08
CA GLY A 635 -18.83 19.51 21.02
C GLY A 635 -17.31 19.57 21.20
N PHE A 636 -16.56 20.19 20.29
CA PHE A 636 -15.13 20.38 20.47
C PHE A 636 -14.82 21.46 21.50
N ARG A 637 -13.90 21.16 22.44
CA ARG A 637 -13.46 22.10 23.49
C ARG A 637 -12.60 23.20 22.85
N THR A 638 -12.94 24.44 23.06
CA THR A 638 -12.27 25.58 22.45
C THR A 638 -11.66 26.54 23.48
N GLN A 639 -10.93 26.02 24.43
CA GLN A 639 -10.21 26.86 25.39
C GLN A 639 -9.13 27.68 24.69
N ARG A 640 -9.07 28.98 25.00
CA ARG A 640 -8.04 29.88 24.42
C ARG A 640 -6.69 29.60 25.05
N GLY A 641 -5.65 29.57 24.26
CA GLY A 641 -4.27 29.44 24.67
C GLY A 641 -3.31 29.42 23.49
N THR A 642 -2.15 30.04 23.66
CA THR A 642 -1.08 30.00 22.68
C THR A 642 -0.37 28.63 22.71
N ALA A 643 -0.12 28.05 21.54
CA ALA A 643 0.75 26.89 21.46
C ALA A 643 2.18 27.29 21.86
N SER A 644 2.73 26.68 22.89
CA SER A 644 4.15 26.82 23.18
C SER A 644 4.92 25.97 22.18
N ARG A 645 5.64 26.61 21.26
CA ARG A 645 6.62 25.95 20.40
C ARG A 645 7.97 26.12 21.04
N LYS A 646 8.62 25.02 21.37
CA LYS A 646 10.00 25.07 21.85
C LYS A 646 10.93 25.08 20.64
N SER A 647 12.03 25.79 20.75
CA SER A 647 13.14 25.73 19.81
C SER A 647 13.73 24.31 19.87
N VAL A 648 13.57 23.56 18.79
CA VAL A 648 14.15 22.23 18.61
C VAL A 648 15.47 22.41 17.89
N ARG A 649 16.57 21.92 18.46
CA ARG A 649 17.85 21.88 17.75
C ARG A 649 17.86 20.68 16.81
N TYR A 650 18.08 20.96 15.57
CA TYR A 650 18.10 19.98 14.49
C TYR A 650 19.32 20.27 13.61
N GLN A 651 20.37 19.51 13.82
CA GLN A 651 21.58 19.65 12.99
C GLN A 651 21.97 18.27 12.48
N PRO A 652 21.98 18.10 11.16
CA PRO A 652 22.49 16.87 10.58
C PRO A 652 24.01 16.78 10.83
N ARG A 653 24.50 15.58 10.92
CA ARG A 653 25.93 15.31 10.96
C ARG A 653 26.56 15.81 9.65
N PRO A 654 27.59 16.68 9.68
CA PRO A 654 28.20 17.18 8.47
C PRO A 654 28.98 16.07 7.73
N GLY A 655 28.99 16.15 6.40
CA GLY A 655 29.70 15.21 5.54
C GLY A 655 28.98 13.88 5.37
N THR A 656 29.74 12.84 5.05
CA THR A 656 29.21 11.52 4.72
C THR A 656 29.46 10.54 5.87
N VAL A 657 28.45 9.78 6.24
CA VAL A 657 28.54 8.65 7.16
C VAL A 657 28.10 7.37 6.45
N THR A 658 28.95 6.34 6.47
CA THR A 658 28.73 5.07 5.75
C THR A 658 28.72 3.91 6.75
N LYS A 659 27.84 2.93 6.52
CA LYS A 659 27.74 1.68 7.28
C LYS A 659 27.51 0.51 6.33
N THR A 660 28.21 -0.61 6.57
CA THR A 660 27.92 -1.88 5.89
C THR A 660 27.19 -2.82 6.85
N GLU A 661 26.17 -3.47 6.35
CA GLU A 661 25.32 -4.40 7.12
C GLU A 661 25.16 -5.72 6.35
N LYS A 662 24.91 -6.80 7.10
CA LYS A 662 24.63 -8.13 6.52
C LYS A 662 23.17 -8.49 6.73
N GLY A 663 22.61 -9.16 5.74
CA GLY A 663 21.24 -9.68 5.79
C GLY A 663 20.17 -8.63 5.50
N GLY A 664 19.23 -8.99 4.67
CA GLY A 664 18.18 -8.15 4.12
C GLY A 664 18.24 -8.13 2.60
N ARG A 665 17.60 -7.14 2.00
CA ARG A 665 17.63 -6.96 0.55
C ARG A 665 18.96 -6.31 0.16
N LYS A 666 19.76 -7.01 -0.63
CA LYS A 666 21.05 -6.54 -1.12
C LYS A 666 20.92 -5.22 -1.87
N GLY A 667 21.69 -4.22 -1.48
CA GLY A 667 21.58 -2.89 -2.09
C GLY A 667 22.46 -1.83 -1.45
N VAL A 668 22.48 -0.68 -2.11
CA VAL A 668 23.06 0.56 -1.62
C VAL A 668 21.94 1.56 -1.37
N TYR A 669 21.85 2.05 -0.17
CA TYR A 669 20.79 2.98 0.27
C TYR A 669 21.46 4.28 0.71
N VAL A 670 21.01 5.40 0.16
CA VAL A 670 21.61 6.71 0.41
C VAL A 670 20.54 7.71 0.76
N ARG A 671 20.78 8.49 1.82
CA ARG A 671 20.00 9.67 2.14
C ARG A 671 20.88 10.90 1.97
N LEU A 672 20.40 11.83 1.15
CA LEU A 672 21.02 13.15 0.92
C LEU A 672 20.13 14.19 1.58
N ASP A 673 20.73 15.20 2.19
CA ASP A 673 19.99 16.27 2.88
C ASP A 673 20.79 17.57 2.85
N ALA A 674 20.16 18.67 2.42
CA ALA A 674 20.75 19.98 2.35
C ALA A 674 19.78 21.05 2.83
N GLU A 675 20.31 22.13 3.40
CA GLU A 675 19.52 23.32 3.66
C GLU A 675 19.07 23.93 2.35
N TYR A 676 17.75 23.98 2.13
CA TYR A 676 17.16 24.50 0.91
C TYR A 676 15.72 24.98 1.19
N PRO A 677 15.37 26.21 0.75
CA PRO A 677 14.09 26.80 1.10
C PRO A 677 12.91 26.12 0.40
N LEU A 678 11.82 25.90 1.13
CA LEU A 678 10.56 25.41 0.57
C LEU A 678 9.76 26.60 0.02
N SER A 679 9.69 26.67 -1.31
CA SER A 679 8.87 27.61 -2.07
C SER A 679 8.15 26.86 -3.18
N GLY A 680 7.10 27.44 -3.78
CA GLY A 680 6.39 26.77 -4.88
C GLY A 680 7.30 26.40 -6.04
N ILE A 681 8.26 27.27 -6.40
CA ILE A 681 9.22 26.97 -7.49
C ILE A 681 10.22 25.87 -7.10
N ASN A 682 10.67 25.80 -5.84
CA ASN A 682 11.57 24.76 -5.37
C ASN A 682 10.85 23.44 -5.19
N TYR A 683 9.59 23.48 -4.78
CA TYR A 683 8.73 22.29 -4.73
C TYR A 683 8.56 21.69 -6.13
N ALA A 684 8.22 22.51 -7.13
CA ALA A 684 8.13 22.07 -8.52
C ALA A 684 9.49 21.62 -9.10
N ALA A 685 10.59 22.26 -8.68
CA ALA A 685 11.95 21.89 -9.10
C ALA A 685 12.39 20.54 -8.53
N ALA A 686 11.89 20.14 -7.35
CA ALA A 686 12.21 18.86 -6.73
C ALA A 686 11.83 17.67 -7.62
N GLU A 687 10.66 17.70 -8.24
CA GLU A 687 10.21 16.66 -9.17
C GLU A 687 11.15 16.54 -10.38
N VAL A 688 11.56 17.67 -10.94
CA VAL A 688 12.50 17.71 -12.06
C VAL A 688 13.90 17.23 -11.63
N ALA A 689 14.33 17.57 -10.41
CA ALA A 689 15.62 17.16 -9.85
C ALA A 689 15.68 15.64 -9.59
N VAL A 690 14.60 15.04 -9.11
CA VAL A 690 14.50 13.58 -8.94
C VAL A 690 14.71 12.86 -10.28
N GLU A 691 14.04 13.30 -11.33
CA GLU A 691 14.18 12.68 -12.64
C GLU A 691 15.58 12.89 -13.25
N ALA A 692 16.15 14.07 -13.05
CA ALA A 692 17.53 14.36 -13.48
C ALA A 692 18.56 13.47 -12.77
N LEU A 693 18.43 13.30 -11.46
CA LEU A 693 19.30 12.42 -10.66
C LEU A 693 19.13 10.96 -11.05
N ARG A 694 17.88 10.48 -11.16
CA ARG A 694 17.56 9.10 -11.54
C ARG A 694 18.26 8.73 -12.86
N ARG A 695 18.20 9.60 -13.85
CA ARG A 695 18.80 9.37 -15.17
C ARG A 695 20.31 9.23 -15.12
N GLN A 696 20.98 10.03 -14.28
CA GLN A 696 22.43 9.92 -14.10
C GLN A 696 22.83 8.68 -13.31
N LEU A 697 22.04 8.30 -12.32
CA LEU A 697 22.25 7.06 -11.56
C LEU A 697 22.08 5.84 -12.46
N VAL A 698 21.02 5.76 -13.26
CA VAL A 698 20.83 4.64 -14.21
C VAL A 698 22.04 4.48 -15.14
N ARG A 699 22.62 5.59 -15.62
CA ARG A 699 23.84 5.56 -16.45
C ARG A 699 25.10 5.14 -15.68
N ALA A 700 25.21 5.54 -14.42
CA ALA A 700 26.37 5.18 -13.60
C ALA A 700 26.29 3.73 -13.11
N LEU A 701 25.10 3.18 -12.99
CA LEU A 701 24.84 1.80 -12.58
C LEU A 701 24.87 0.81 -13.73
N ASP A 702 25.26 1.26 -14.93
CA ASP A 702 25.43 0.40 -16.11
C ASP A 702 26.38 -0.78 -15.81
N GLY A 703 25.94 -2.00 -16.15
CA GLY A 703 26.71 -3.22 -15.90
C GLY A 703 26.77 -3.71 -14.45
N THR A 704 26.16 -3.01 -13.49
CA THR A 704 26.15 -3.42 -12.06
C THR A 704 25.00 -4.35 -11.69
N GLY A 705 24.01 -4.50 -12.55
CA GLY A 705 22.75 -5.20 -12.22
C GLY A 705 21.86 -4.48 -11.20
N MET A 706 22.22 -3.24 -10.84
CA MET A 706 21.47 -2.45 -9.86
C MET A 706 20.36 -1.62 -10.50
N SER A 707 19.23 -1.55 -9.81
CA SER A 707 18.11 -0.67 -10.14
C SER A 707 18.03 0.48 -9.15
N VAL A 708 17.37 1.59 -9.50
CA VAL A 708 17.28 2.78 -8.65
C VAL A 708 15.84 3.25 -8.49
N GLU A 709 15.47 3.54 -7.25
CA GLU A 709 14.26 4.25 -6.88
C GLU A 709 14.63 5.46 -6.01
N ILE A 710 13.94 6.59 -6.23
CA ILE A 710 14.22 7.85 -5.53
C ILE A 710 12.92 8.39 -4.98
N THR A 711 12.92 8.71 -3.69
CA THR A 711 11.89 9.54 -3.06
C THR A 711 12.51 10.84 -2.55
N SER A 712 11.72 11.90 -2.49
CA SER A 712 12.20 13.21 -2.03
C SER A 712 11.16 13.93 -1.21
N GLY A 713 11.60 14.93 -0.46
CA GLY A 713 10.70 15.77 0.31
C GLY A 713 11.41 16.93 0.99
N PHE A 714 10.61 17.73 1.70
CA PHE A 714 11.12 18.86 2.45
C PHE A 714 10.84 18.70 3.94
N HIS A 715 11.83 19.00 4.75
CA HIS A 715 11.62 19.36 6.14
C HIS A 715 11.32 20.85 6.22
N THR A 716 10.39 21.24 7.06
CA THR A 716 9.93 22.64 7.14
C THR A 716 10.25 23.30 8.48
N TYR A 717 10.64 22.50 9.48
CA TYR A 717 10.94 22.96 10.83
C TYR A 717 12.01 22.08 11.48
N PRO A 718 12.94 22.61 12.27
CA PRO A 718 13.19 24.04 12.58
C PRO A 718 13.83 24.82 11.43
N GLN A 719 14.37 24.13 10.43
CA GLN A 719 14.99 24.71 9.23
C GLN A 719 14.36 24.06 7.99
N GLU A 720 14.25 24.84 6.95
CA GLU A 720 13.80 24.32 5.65
C GLU A 720 14.96 23.58 5.00
N ARG A 721 14.74 22.28 4.75
CA ARG A 721 15.74 21.39 4.17
C ARG A 721 15.11 20.53 3.09
N PHE A 722 15.82 20.31 2.01
CA PHE A 722 15.45 19.37 0.96
C PHE A 722 16.23 18.06 1.14
N TRP A 723 15.56 16.93 1.01
CA TRP A 723 16.18 15.62 1.11
C TRP A 723 15.75 14.70 -0.03
N MET A 724 16.63 13.75 -0.35
CA MET A 724 16.35 12.62 -1.23
C MET A 724 16.79 11.33 -0.56
N PHE A 725 15.97 10.28 -0.72
CA PHE A 725 16.32 8.91 -0.36
C PHE A 725 16.43 8.09 -1.63
N LEU A 726 17.56 7.42 -1.81
CA LEU A 726 17.90 6.58 -2.94
C LEU A 726 17.94 5.13 -2.49
N SER A 727 17.21 4.26 -3.16
CA SER A 727 17.24 2.80 -3.00
C SER A 727 17.81 2.21 -4.28
N CYS A 728 19.07 1.74 -4.22
CA CYS A 728 19.77 1.12 -5.35
C CYS A 728 19.94 -0.38 -5.03
N GLU A 729 19.04 -1.21 -5.56
CA GLU A 729 18.94 -2.63 -5.22
C GLU A 729 19.53 -3.54 -6.30
N GLY A 730 19.95 -4.74 -5.91
CA GLY A 730 20.51 -5.77 -6.82
C GLY A 730 22.03 -5.92 -6.76
N GLY A 731 22.75 -4.94 -6.21
CA GLY A 731 24.20 -4.96 -6.06
C GLY A 731 24.69 -4.08 -4.91
N THR A 732 26.01 -3.97 -4.75
CA THR A 732 26.64 -3.24 -3.63
C THR A 732 27.66 -2.19 -4.10
N ASP A 733 27.59 -1.77 -5.37
CA ASP A 733 28.54 -0.79 -5.94
C ASP A 733 28.23 0.64 -5.47
N LEU A 734 28.72 0.97 -4.29
CA LEU A 734 28.58 2.30 -3.69
C LEU A 734 29.31 3.36 -4.52
N ASP A 735 30.43 3.03 -5.15
CA ASP A 735 31.21 4.01 -5.91
C ASP A 735 30.46 4.44 -7.17
N ALA A 736 29.81 3.51 -7.87
CA ALA A 736 28.95 3.85 -9.00
C ALA A 736 27.78 4.75 -8.59
N VAL A 737 27.14 4.49 -7.43
CA VAL A 737 26.07 5.35 -6.88
C VAL A 737 26.61 6.77 -6.59
N ARG A 738 27.76 6.89 -5.94
CA ARG A 738 28.40 8.18 -5.66
C ARG A 738 28.77 8.93 -6.94
N GLU A 739 29.29 8.22 -7.93
CA GLU A 739 29.60 8.79 -9.25
C GLU A 739 28.36 9.36 -9.92
N GLY A 740 27.25 8.63 -9.90
CA GLY A 740 25.96 9.07 -10.43
C GLY A 740 25.47 10.36 -9.77
N ILE A 741 25.53 10.43 -8.43
CA ILE A 741 25.19 11.64 -7.66
C ILE A 741 26.07 12.82 -8.06
N GLN A 742 27.41 12.62 -8.14
CA GLN A 742 28.35 13.68 -8.50
C GLN A 742 28.20 14.15 -9.96
N LYS A 743 27.89 13.24 -10.87
CA LYS A 743 27.59 13.58 -12.27
C LYS A 743 26.30 14.41 -12.37
N ALA A 744 25.27 14.02 -11.63
CA ALA A 744 24.01 14.76 -11.60
C ALA A 744 24.22 16.20 -11.07
N ALA A 745 24.99 16.36 -10.01
CA ALA A 745 25.31 17.65 -9.41
C ALA A 745 26.07 18.60 -10.34
N LYS A 746 26.84 18.07 -11.30
CA LYS A 746 27.67 18.84 -12.25
C LYS A 746 27.06 18.97 -13.64
N SER A 747 26.02 18.18 -13.95
CA SER A 747 25.42 18.17 -15.27
C SER A 747 24.35 19.27 -15.40
N THR A 748 24.25 19.82 -16.59
CA THR A 748 23.17 20.75 -16.95
C THR A 748 22.19 20.02 -17.85
N LEU A 749 20.90 20.07 -17.53
CA LEU A 749 19.85 19.49 -18.35
C LEU A 749 19.77 20.16 -19.72
N SER A 750 19.59 19.37 -20.77
CA SER A 750 19.24 19.90 -22.09
C SER A 750 17.88 20.60 -22.05
N ALA A 751 17.66 21.56 -22.93
CA ALA A 751 16.36 22.23 -23.04
C ALA A 751 15.22 21.22 -23.35
N LYS A 752 15.51 20.18 -24.16
CA LYS A 752 14.56 19.09 -24.48
C LYS A 752 14.17 18.31 -23.21
N ASP A 753 15.14 17.87 -22.43
CA ASP A 753 14.88 17.09 -21.22
C ASP A 753 14.18 17.93 -20.15
N LEU A 754 14.63 19.19 -19.94
CA LEU A 754 13.99 20.08 -19.00
C LEU A 754 12.51 20.31 -19.33
N ASN A 755 12.18 20.55 -20.60
CA ASN A 755 10.80 20.76 -21.01
C ASN A 755 9.96 19.49 -20.84
N ALA A 756 10.51 18.32 -21.13
CA ALA A 756 9.82 17.04 -20.94
C ALA A 756 9.55 16.76 -19.45
N PHE A 757 10.54 16.98 -18.59
CA PHE A 757 10.39 16.76 -17.14
C PHE A 757 9.36 17.75 -16.53
N LYS A 758 9.38 19.00 -16.98
CA LYS A 758 8.38 20.01 -16.59
C LYS A 758 6.97 19.60 -17.04
N ALA A 759 6.84 19.10 -18.24
CA ALA A 759 5.54 18.63 -18.76
C ALA A 759 5.02 17.43 -17.97
N ALA A 760 5.90 16.48 -17.62
CA ALA A 760 5.56 15.33 -16.77
C ALA A 760 5.16 15.75 -15.35
N ALA A 761 5.91 16.65 -14.71
CA ALA A 761 5.61 17.16 -13.38
C ALA A 761 4.25 17.90 -13.34
N LEU A 762 3.96 18.71 -14.38
CA LEU A 762 2.69 19.42 -14.46
C LEU A 762 1.50 18.47 -14.69
N ALA A 763 1.68 17.47 -15.55
CA ALA A 763 0.63 16.48 -15.81
C ALA A 763 0.35 15.62 -14.58
N GLY A 764 1.40 15.15 -13.88
CA GLY A 764 1.30 14.41 -12.64
C GLY A 764 0.53 15.18 -11.57
N MET A 765 0.94 16.41 -11.28
CA MET A 765 0.26 17.26 -10.29
C MET A 765 -1.22 17.54 -10.64
N ASN A 766 -1.54 17.75 -11.91
CA ASN A 766 -2.92 17.98 -12.31
C ASN A 766 -3.79 16.73 -12.09
N GLN A 767 -3.24 15.55 -12.30
CA GLN A 767 -3.92 14.29 -12.03
C GLN A 767 -4.07 14.06 -10.53
N GLU A 768 -2.99 14.25 -9.77
CA GLU A 768 -2.98 14.11 -8.31
C GLU A 768 -3.97 15.06 -7.63
N LEU A 769 -4.00 16.33 -8.01
CA LEU A 769 -4.95 17.32 -7.46
C LEU A 769 -6.41 17.05 -7.83
N ALA A 770 -6.69 16.22 -8.82
CA ALA A 770 -8.05 15.74 -9.09
C ALA A 770 -8.52 14.72 -8.05
N GLU A 771 -7.57 14.11 -7.31
CA GLU A 771 -7.86 13.18 -6.23
C GLU A 771 -8.14 13.95 -4.92
N PRO A 772 -9.27 13.65 -4.23
CA PRO A 772 -9.61 14.31 -2.97
C PRO A 772 -8.53 14.17 -1.88
N GLU A 773 -7.81 13.06 -1.83
CA GLU A 773 -6.73 12.81 -0.88
C GLU A 773 -5.59 13.82 -1.07
N THR A 774 -5.07 13.95 -2.26
CA THR A 774 -3.99 14.91 -2.58
C THR A 774 -4.42 16.36 -2.34
N MET A 775 -5.70 16.67 -2.62
CA MET A 775 -6.25 17.99 -2.31
C MET A 775 -6.26 18.24 -0.79
N VAL A 776 -6.60 17.24 0.03
CA VAL A 776 -6.53 17.34 1.50
C VAL A 776 -5.09 17.57 1.95
N GLU A 777 -4.12 16.84 1.38
CA GLU A 777 -2.70 17.03 1.69
C GLU A 777 -2.19 18.44 1.35
N ALA A 778 -2.57 18.96 0.20
CA ALA A 778 -2.24 20.33 -0.21
C ALA A 778 -2.82 21.38 0.76
N LEU A 779 -4.05 21.16 1.24
CA LEU A 779 -4.68 22.01 2.25
C LEU A 779 -4.02 21.87 3.62
N VAL A 780 -3.61 20.67 4.02
CA VAL A 780 -2.82 20.45 5.24
C VAL A 780 -1.48 21.17 5.17
N ALA A 781 -0.79 21.13 4.03
CA ALA A 781 0.44 21.88 3.82
C ALA A 781 0.20 23.39 3.97
N ARG A 782 -0.85 23.92 3.33
CA ARG A 782 -1.19 25.34 3.43
C ARG A 782 -1.47 25.79 4.86
N TYR A 783 -2.31 25.06 5.59
CA TYR A 783 -2.78 25.47 6.90
C TYR A 783 -1.95 24.92 8.07
N GLY A 784 -1.25 23.82 7.92
CA GLY A 784 -0.38 23.19 8.94
C GLY A 784 1.03 23.78 8.95
N ILE A 785 1.65 23.94 7.78
CA ILE A 785 3.00 24.49 7.64
C ILE A 785 3.05 25.91 7.06
N GLY A 786 1.93 26.45 6.62
CA GLY A 786 1.84 27.83 6.10
C GLY A 786 2.40 27.99 4.69
N LYS A 787 2.48 26.92 3.90
CA LYS A 787 3.02 26.92 2.54
C LYS A 787 1.95 26.58 1.51
N ASP A 788 1.67 27.49 0.62
CA ASP A 788 0.85 27.24 -0.56
C ASP A 788 1.76 26.75 -1.70
N LEU A 789 1.70 25.47 -2.00
CA LEU A 789 2.59 24.83 -2.96
C LEU A 789 1.91 24.57 -4.32
N VAL A 790 0.58 24.68 -4.38
CA VAL A 790 -0.19 24.18 -5.52
C VAL A 790 -1.01 25.25 -6.26
N THR A 791 -1.46 26.33 -5.60
CA THR A 791 -2.30 27.37 -6.26
C THR A 791 -1.63 27.94 -7.51
N HIS A 792 -0.30 28.13 -7.50
CA HIS A 792 0.50 28.63 -8.62
C HIS A 792 1.50 27.60 -9.12
N TYR A 793 1.13 26.32 -9.08
CA TYR A 793 2.07 25.24 -9.44
C TYR A 793 2.51 25.32 -10.91
N LYS A 794 1.59 25.63 -11.83
CA LYS A 794 1.90 25.79 -13.26
C LYS A 794 2.93 26.88 -13.51
N GLU A 795 2.77 28.01 -12.87
CA GLU A 795 3.73 29.13 -12.94
C GLU A 795 5.06 28.74 -12.33
N SER A 796 5.02 28.03 -11.22
CA SER A 796 6.22 27.50 -10.54
C SER A 796 6.98 26.53 -11.45
N VAL A 797 6.32 25.55 -12.06
CA VAL A 797 6.93 24.62 -13.02
C VAL A 797 7.52 25.38 -14.21
N ASN A 798 6.78 26.34 -14.79
CA ASN A 798 7.29 27.14 -15.91
C ASN A 798 8.54 27.95 -15.56
N GLY A 799 8.64 28.43 -14.31
CA GLY A 799 9.79 29.16 -13.78
C GLY A 799 11.03 28.28 -13.46
N VAL A 800 10.91 26.96 -13.43
CA VAL A 800 12.05 26.06 -13.18
C VAL A 800 13.06 26.19 -14.32
N THR A 801 14.34 26.38 -14.00
CA THR A 801 15.45 26.46 -14.95
C THR A 801 16.45 25.32 -14.75
N ALA A 802 17.23 24.98 -15.79
CA ALA A 802 18.30 23.99 -15.68
C ALA A 802 19.33 24.38 -14.61
N ALA A 803 19.66 25.67 -14.50
CA ALA A 803 20.57 26.18 -13.48
C ALA A 803 20.06 25.91 -12.05
N ARG A 804 18.74 26.10 -11.80
CA ARG A 804 18.13 25.79 -10.48
C ARG A 804 18.21 24.30 -10.15
N ILE A 805 18.00 23.42 -11.12
CA ILE A 805 18.13 21.98 -10.91
C ILE A 805 19.58 21.62 -10.56
N THR A 806 20.56 22.17 -11.31
CA THR A 806 21.99 21.96 -11.00
C THR A 806 22.35 22.50 -9.61
N GLU A 807 21.86 23.68 -9.24
CA GLU A 807 22.06 24.26 -7.89
C GLU A 807 21.49 23.36 -6.79
N MET A 808 20.25 22.88 -6.96
CA MET A 808 19.59 22.00 -5.98
C MET A 808 20.33 20.68 -5.82
N LEU A 809 20.71 20.02 -6.91
CA LEU A 809 21.48 18.77 -6.88
C LEU A 809 22.91 18.98 -6.34
N SER A 810 23.55 20.11 -6.65
CA SER A 810 24.87 20.47 -6.09
C SER A 810 24.78 20.70 -4.58
N ALA A 811 23.72 21.36 -4.10
CA ALA A 811 23.49 21.55 -2.66
C ALA A 811 23.33 20.21 -1.95
N LEU A 812 22.56 19.26 -2.50
CA LEU A 812 22.41 17.92 -1.94
C LEU A 812 23.75 17.16 -1.93
N ALA A 813 24.51 17.18 -3.02
CA ALA A 813 25.80 16.47 -3.12
C ALA A 813 26.87 17.03 -2.19
N ALA A 814 26.78 18.32 -1.83
CA ALA A 814 27.66 19.00 -0.87
C ALA A 814 27.13 18.95 0.57
N GLY A 815 25.88 18.52 0.77
CA GLY A 815 25.19 18.48 2.04
C GLY A 815 25.58 17.30 2.93
N SER A 816 24.68 16.95 3.84
CA SER A 816 24.86 15.77 4.71
C SER A 816 24.43 14.51 3.96
N THR A 817 25.21 13.45 4.09
CA THR A 817 24.96 12.17 3.44
C THR A 817 25.05 11.02 4.44
N ALA A 818 24.05 10.13 4.43
CA ALA A 818 24.11 8.85 5.12
C ALA A 818 23.98 7.72 4.10
N GLU A 819 24.80 6.68 4.24
CA GLU A 819 24.89 5.56 3.32
C GLU A 819 24.85 4.24 4.08
N ILE A 820 24.05 3.30 3.62
CA ILE A 820 24.03 1.91 4.09
C ILE A 820 24.23 0.99 2.88
N VAL A 821 25.22 0.10 2.98
CA VAL A 821 25.42 -1.00 2.03
C VAL A 821 24.94 -2.28 2.71
N ILE A 822 24.00 -2.99 2.10
CA ILE A 822 23.52 -4.30 2.57
C ILE A 822 24.06 -5.38 1.63
N GLU A 823 24.88 -6.31 2.22
CA GLU A 823 25.53 -7.42 1.51
C GLU A 823 24.69 -8.70 1.54
#